data_e9b9caddf2af6e85581c805f4f719322
#
_entry.id   e9b9caddf2af6e85581c805f4f719322
#
_cell.length_a   1.000
_cell.length_b   1.000
_cell.length_c   1.000
_cell.angle_alpha   90.00
_cell.angle_beta   90.00
_cell.angle_gamma   90.00
#
_symmetry.space_group_name_H-M   'P 1'
#
loop_
_entity.id
_entity.type
_entity.pdbx_description
1 polymer ?
#
loop_
_entity_poly.entity_id
_entity_poly.type
_entity_poly.pdbx_seq_one_letter_code
_entity_poly.pdbx_strand_id
1 'polypeptide(L)'
;MTDELIHVHDQFYIVSTSARLDDRTRVLKHGDTFAVFDRSGDIEAPGPPELGIYHQDTRFLSRLMLRLANKRPLLLSSTVKEDNALLTVDLTNLDVPHNDEVVVPRGTLHIFRSKLLWDAACYDRLRVHNYGRANVDLLFEIEFDADFVDLFEVRGVTRAKRGRRFPIELNDGVLEFGYEGLDRQVRRTSIRLDPLPVGLFDNRIHYRLELPPGGYATYQFAIQCELDESRSRSTIVRPVLIYEDVAGVAAAALRAVTSAEPEIFTANEQFNDWINRSIADLHMMRTETEYGPYPYAGVPWFSTVFGRDGIISALECLWFDSNIARGVLSYLAATQAEKENAEQDAQPGKILHERRGGEMAHLGEVPFGRYYGSVDATPLFVMLAGAYHERTGDDQFIESIWPNIERALLWIDKFGDLDGDGFAEYSRRSPRGLVNQGWKDSQDAIFYEDGELAEPPIALSEVQGYVYAAKCAAATLAPTLGKKNFGDQLADEAEQLRRQFEEKFWCDRLGVYGLALDGRKNLCRVRTSNAGHCLFTGIASEERAGRIASALTEEPFFSGWGVRTVAAGEARYNPMSYHNGSIWPHDNALIAAGCARYGFKREAANILAGLFESSLFFDLHRLPELFCGFPRRPGESPTLYPVACSPQTWASCAVFPLLQACLGLAIRDHHHEVVFRSPYLPQFLPEVQINRLRVGRGSVDLTLTRHETDVAVDVVRRKGEVNVLVLK
;
A
#
# COMPACT_ATOMS: atom_id res chain seq x y z
N MET A 1 31.65 -3.58 -9.44
CA MET A 1 31.52 -2.67 -8.29
C MET A 1 30.51 -3.33 -7.39
N THR A 2 30.95 -3.83 -6.28
CA THR A 2 30.13 -4.53 -5.29
C THR A 2 29.28 -3.48 -4.60
N ASP A 3 27.95 -3.59 -4.78
CA ASP A 3 26.97 -2.77 -4.08
C ASP A 3 27.12 -3.05 -2.58
N GLU A 4 27.55 -2.04 -1.82
CA GLU A 4 27.69 -2.16 -0.38
C GLU A 4 26.29 -2.19 0.25
N LEU A 5 25.86 -3.38 0.64
CA LEU A 5 24.78 -3.53 1.61
C LEU A 5 25.31 -3.02 2.95
N ILE A 6 24.69 -1.98 3.48
CA ILE A 6 25.00 -1.54 4.85
C ILE A 6 24.31 -2.52 5.79
N HIS A 7 25.09 -3.43 6.34
CA HIS A 7 24.70 -4.33 7.42
C HIS A 7 24.89 -3.58 8.73
N VAL A 8 23.81 -3.05 9.31
CA VAL A 8 23.83 -2.44 10.63
C VAL A 8 23.02 -3.33 11.57
N HIS A 9 23.70 -4.06 12.43
CA HIS A 9 23.11 -4.86 13.52
C HIS A 9 21.96 -5.80 13.08
N ASP A 10 22.27 -6.77 12.19
CA ASP A 10 21.33 -7.83 11.70
C ASP A 10 20.05 -7.35 10.98
N GLN A 11 19.98 -6.10 10.58
CA GLN A 11 18.92 -5.61 9.69
C GLN A 11 19.49 -5.13 8.36
N PHE A 12 18.71 -5.40 7.31
CA PHE A 12 19.09 -5.08 5.94
C PHE A 12 18.41 -3.80 5.50
N TYR A 13 19.20 -2.78 5.16
CA TYR A 13 18.74 -1.57 4.50
C TYR A 13 18.92 -1.71 2.99
N ILE A 14 17.91 -1.33 2.21
CA ILE A 14 18.07 -1.20 0.77
C ILE A 14 18.84 0.10 0.54
N VAL A 15 20.10 -0.05 0.14
CA VAL A 15 20.91 1.10 -0.26
C VAL A 15 20.69 1.35 -1.73
N SER A 16 20.07 2.46 -2.10
CA SER A 16 20.08 2.94 -3.47
C SER A 16 21.47 3.47 -3.81
N THR A 17 22.25 2.70 -4.57
CA THR A 17 23.60 3.08 -4.99
C THR A 17 23.64 3.86 -6.29
N SER A 18 22.49 4.07 -6.96
CA SER A 18 22.41 4.83 -8.21
C SER A 18 21.22 5.78 -8.22
N ALA A 19 21.49 7.08 -8.14
CA ALA A 19 20.54 8.10 -8.56
C ALA A 19 20.55 8.17 -10.11
N ARG A 20 19.83 7.25 -10.78
CA ARG A 20 19.59 7.36 -12.22
C ARG A 20 18.44 8.31 -12.47
N LEU A 21 18.64 9.25 -13.37
CA LEU A 21 17.74 10.39 -13.63
C LEU A 21 16.35 10.02 -14.17
N ASP A 22 16.04 8.75 -14.50
CA ASP A 22 14.74 8.36 -15.08
C ASP A 22 14.42 6.86 -14.90
N ASP A 23 14.64 6.32 -13.71
CA ASP A 23 14.32 4.91 -13.36
C ASP A 23 12.84 4.72 -12.96
N ARG A 24 11.91 5.48 -13.55
CA ARG A 24 10.47 5.32 -13.29
C ARG A 24 10.01 3.98 -13.81
N THR A 25 9.67 3.10 -12.90
CA THR A 25 9.13 1.78 -13.22
C THR A 25 7.63 1.84 -13.54
N ARG A 26 7.12 0.78 -14.17
CA ARG A 26 5.70 0.57 -14.44
C ARG A 26 5.23 -0.64 -13.66
N VAL A 27 4.21 -0.48 -12.85
CA VAL A 27 3.70 -1.52 -11.96
C VAL A 27 2.33 -1.97 -12.41
N LEU A 28 2.14 -3.29 -12.47
CA LEU A 28 0.84 -3.95 -12.57
C LEU A 28 0.69 -4.94 -11.43
N LYS A 29 -0.53 -5.15 -10.93
CA LYS A 29 -0.84 -6.16 -9.90
C LYS A 29 -2.23 -6.73 -10.09
N HIS A 30 -2.36 -8.04 -9.85
CA HIS A 30 -3.63 -8.73 -9.74
C HIS A 30 -3.50 -9.92 -8.77
N GLY A 31 -4.32 -9.94 -7.72
CA GLY A 31 -4.22 -10.95 -6.67
C GLY A 31 -2.83 -11.00 -6.03
N ASP A 32 -2.27 -12.20 -5.89
CA ASP A 32 -0.93 -12.46 -5.33
C ASP A 32 0.22 -12.19 -6.32
N THR A 33 -0.10 -11.70 -7.52
CA THR A 33 0.87 -11.49 -8.60
C THR A 33 1.07 -10.01 -8.87
N PHE A 34 2.31 -9.57 -8.92
CA PHE A 34 2.66 -8.23 -9.39
C PHE A 34 3.83 -8.28 -10.37
N ALA A 35 3.95 -7.25 -11.17
CA ALA A 35 5.04 -7.08 -12.10
C ALA A 35 5.58 -5.65 -12.05
N VAL A 36 6.90 -5.54 -12.11
CA VAL A 36 7.62 -4.28 -12.19
C VAL A 36 8.43 -4.29 -13.48
N PHE A 37 8.12 -3.36 -14.37
CA PHE A 37 8.78 -3.18 -15.67
C PHE A 37 9.50 -1.84 -15.71
N ASP A 38 10.51 -1.73 -16.58
CA ASP A 38 11.00 -0.44 -17.00
C ASP A 38 10.00 0.28 -17.93
N ARG A 39 10.33 1.49 -18.37
CA ARG A 39 9.46 2.28 -19.26
C ARG A 39 9.22 1.65 -20.64
N SER A 40 10.10 0.78 -21.10
CA SER A 40 9.94 0.05 -22.37
C SER A 40 9.07 -1.21 -22.21
N GLY A 41 8.62 -1.49 -21.00
CA GLY A 41 7.90 -2.71 -20.66
C GLY A 41 8.80 -3.94 -20.57
N ASP A 42 10.10 -3.74 -20.41
CA ASP A 42 11.11 -4.79 -20.26
C ASP A 42 11.48 -5.04 -18.80
N ILE A 43 12.10 -6.18 -18.56
CA ILE A 43 12.78 -6.57 -17.32
C ILE A 43 14.23 -6.80 -17.68
N GLU A 44 15.12 -5.86 -17.31
CA GLU A 44 16.52 -5.88 -17.71
C GLU A 44 17.47 -5.95 -16.51
N ALA A 45 18.52 -6.75 -16.62
CA ALA A 45 19.67 -6.75 -15.72
C ALA A 45 20.95 -6.38 -16.51
N PRO A 46 21.82 -5.44 -16.01
CA PRO A 46 21.67 -4.69 -14.78
C PRO A 46 20.68 -3.53 -14.90
N GLY A 47 19.70 -3.50 -14.01
CA GLY A 47 18.65 -2.48 -13.88
C GLY A 47 18.25 -2.37 -12.41
N PRO A 48 17.17 -1.65 -12.10
CA PRO A 48 16.58 -1.67 -10.76
C PRO A 48 16.35 -3.12 -10.31
N PRO A 49 16.81 -3.50 -9.09
CA PRO A 49 16.78 -4.90 -8.64
C PRO A 49 15.36 -5.46 -8.52
N GLU A 50 14.36 -4.60 -8.34
CA GLU A 50 12.95 -4.94 -8.21
C GLU A 50 12.27 -5.30 -9.53
N LEU A 51 12.90 -5.12 -10.69
CA LEU A 51 12.29 -5.53 -11.97
C LEU A 51 12.02 -7.03 -11.98
N GLY A 52 10.82 -7.41 -12.41
CA GLY A 52 10.42 -8.82 -12.46
C GLY A 52 8.91 -9.03 -12.49
N ILE A 53 8.51 -10.29 -12.67
CA ILE A 53 7.16 -10.77 -12.36
C ILE A 53 7.25 -11.64 -11.12
N TYR A 54 6.44 -11.29 -10.13
CA TYR A 54 6.44 -11.91 -8.81
C TYR A 54 5.11 -12.56 -8.51
N HIS A 55 5.16 -13.70 -7.86
CA HIS A 55 3.99 -14.38 -7.32
C HIS A 55 4.33 -14.97 -5.95
N GLN A 56 3.53 -14.65 -4.93
CA GLN A 56 3.72 -15.12 -3.55
C GLN A 56 5.18 -14.99 -3.07
N ASP A 57 5.72 -13.76 -3.09
CA ASP A 57 7.07 -13.39 -2.65
C ASP A 57 8.24 -14.06 -3.43
N THR A 58 7.97 -14.72 -4.57
CA THR A 58 9.01 -15.30 -5.44
C THR A 58 9.03 -14.60 -6.80
N ARG A 59 10.21 -14.30 -7.36
CA ARG A 59 10.37 -13.75 -8.71
C ARG A 59 10.31 -14.86 -9.74
N PHE A 60 9.22 -14.97 -10.47
CA PHE A 60 9.00 -15.99 -11.51
C PHE A 60 9.59 -15.62 -12.86
N LEU A 61 9.76 -14.32 -13.15
CA LEU A 61 10.46 -13.87 -14.34
C LEU A 61 11.44 -12.76 -13.96
N SER A 62 12.72 -12.98 -14.24
CA SER A 62 13.81 -12.05 -13.93
C SER A 62 14.37 -11.35 -15.17
N ARG A 63 13.97 -11.79 -16.36
CA ARG A 63 14.37 -11.18 -17.63
C ARG A 63 13.28 -11.27 -18.68
N LEU A 64 13.03 -10.15 -19.35
CA LEU A 64 12.14 -10.00 -20.49
C LEU A 64 12.63 -8.83 -21.33
N MET A 65 13.25 -9.09 -22.48
CA MET A 65 13.85 -8.04 -23.29
C MET A 65 13.52 -8.20 -24.77
N LEU A 66 13.01 -7.13 -25.36
CA LEU A 66 12.73 -7.03 -26.80
C LEU A 66 13.93 -6.44 -27.54
N ARG A 67 14.40 -7.12 -28.60
CA ARG A 67 15.45 -6.62 -29.52
C ARG A 67 15.03 -6.73 -30.96
N LEU A 68 15.33 -5.70 -31.72
CA LEU A 68 15.21 -5.66 -33.19
C LEU A 68 16.62 -5.56 -33.78
N ALA A 69 17.01 -6.52 -34.62
CA ALA A 69 18.34 -6.58 -35.19
C ALA A 69 19.44 -6.36 -34.11
N ASN A 70 19.36 -7.11 -33.00
CA ASN A 70 20.24 -7.04 -31.83
C ASN A 70 20.24 -5.72 -31.04
N LYS A 71 19.38 -4.74 -31.38
CA LYS A 71 19.27 -3.46 -30.70
C LYS A 71 17.96 -3.35 -29.99
N ARG A 72 17.96 -2.67 -28.84
CA ARG A 72 16.75 -2.32 -28.12
C ARG A 72 15.98 -1.22 -28.88
N PRO A 73 14.65 -1.33 -29.10
CA PRO A 73 13.85 -0.28 -29.73
C PRO A 73 13.89 1.03 -28.93
N LEU A 74 13.66 2.14 -29.61
CA LEU A 74 13.54 3.46 -28.99
C LEU A 74 12.16 3.63 -28.38
N LEU A 75 12.11 4.12 -27.13
CA LEU A 75 10.87 4.46 -26.45
C LEU A 75 10.28 5.76 -27.00
N LEU A 76 9.01 5.72 -27.38
CA LEU A 76 8.21 6.89 -27.76
C LEU A 76 7.28 7.31 -26.63
N SER A 77 6.53 6.36 -26.06
CA SER A 77 5.54 6.59 -25.01
C SER A 77 5.42 5.38 -24.09
N SER A 78 5.11 5.61 -22.81
CA SER A 78 4.84 4.55 -21.84
C SER A 78 3.86 5.05 -20.80
N THR A 79 2.71 4.39 -20.69
CA THR A 79 1.68 4.76 -19.72
C THR A 79 0.96 3.55 -19.15
N VAL A 80 0.57 3.63 -17.88
CA VAL A 80 -0.40 2.73 -17.27
C VAL A 80 -1.76 3.40 -17.38
N LYS A 81 -2.75 2.66 -17.89
CA LYS A 81 -4.12 3.15 -18.03
C LYS A 81 -4.64 3.67 -16.67
N GLU A 82 -5.59 4.59 -16.71
CA GLU A 82 -6.15 5.22 -15.50
C GLU A 82 -6.67 4.21 -14.47
N ASP A 83 -7.22 3.09 -14.93
CA ASP A 83 -7.75 1.99 -14.10
C ASP A 83 -6.70 0.96 -13.65
N ASN A 84 -5.40 1.19 -13.91
CA ASN A 84 -4.28 0.28 -13.65
C ASN A 84 -4.36 -1.10 -14.34
N ALA A 85 -5.35 -1.35 -15.20
CA ALA A 85 -5.56 -2.66 -15.80
C ALA A 85 -4.55 -2.97 -16.92
N LEU A 86 -3.96 -1.95 -17.52
CA LEU A 86 -3.18 -2.09 -18.75
C LEU A 86 -1.96 -1.18 -18.75
N LEU A 87 -0.79 -1.74 -19.02
CA LEU A 87 0.41 -1.01 -19.42
C LEU A 87 0.49 -0.97 -20.93
N THR A 88 0.64 0.22 -21.52
CA THR A 88 0.87 0.41 -22.96
C THR A 88 2.19 1.10 -23.20
N VAL A 89 2.91 0.65 -24.21
CA VAL A 89 4.22 1.18 -24.59
C VAL A 89 4.28 1.30 -26.12
N ASP A 90 4.66 2.47 -26.60
CA ASP A 90 4.94 2.74 -27.99
C ASP A 90 6.44 2.81 -28.20
N LEU A 91 6.95 2.00 -29.12
CA LEU A 91 8.37 1.92 -29.47
C LEU A 91 8.58 2.06 -30.97
N THR A 92 9.82 2.38 -31.37
CA THR A 92 10.21 2.40 -32.78
C THR A 92 11.62 1.85 -32.99
N ASN A 93 11.95 1.43 -34.22
CA ASN A 93 13.26 0.91 -34.53
C ASN A 93 14.34 2.00 -34.60
N LEU A 94 15.58 1.63 -34.28
CA LEU A 94 16.79 2.32 -34.69
C LEU A 94 17.11 2.03 -36.17
N ASP A 95 18.10 2.74 -36.76
CA ASP A 95 18.65 2.36 -38.05
C ASP A 95 19.18 0.94 -38.03
N VAL A 96 18.69 0.12 -38.94
CA VAL A 96 19.16 -1.26 -39.12
C VAL A 96 20.13 -1.28 -40.32
N PRO A 97 21.45 -1.43 -40.08
CA PRO A 97 22.43 -1.53 -41.14
C PRO A 97 22.58 -2.97 -41.69
N HIS A 98 22.88 -3.06 -42.98
CA HIS A 98 23.36 -4.29 -43.62
C HIS A 98 24.42 -3.90 -44.61
N ASN A 99 25.65 -4.44 -44.49
CA ASN A 99 26.80 -4.11 -45.35
C ASN A 99 27.07 -2.59 -45.44
N ASP A 100 27.06 -1.88 -44.29
CA ASP A 100 27.25 -0.44 -44.15
C ASP A 100 26.18 0.47 -44.78
N GLU A 101 25.12 -0.11 -45.34
CA GLU A 101 23.93 0.63 -45.78
C GLU A 101 22.78 0.46 -44.80
N VAL A 102 21.98 1.54 -44.60
CA VAL A 102 20.78 1.48 -43.76
C VAL A 102 19.65 0.85 -44.57
N VAL A 103 19.31 -0.41 -44.27
CA VAL A 103 18.25 -1.16 -44.96
C VAL A 103 16.85 -0.88 -44.37
N VAL A 104 16.76 -0.61 -43.06
CA VAL A 104 15.51 -0.16 -42.39
C VAL A 104 15.82 1.11 -41.63
N PRO A 105 15.42 2.28 -42.14
CA PRO A 105 15.65 3.56 -41.46
C PRO A 105 14.94 3.65 -40.12
N ARG A 106 15.48 4.45 -39.21
CA ARG A 106 14.85 4.78 -37.94
C ARG A 106 13.43 5.29 -38.15
N GLY A 107 12.48 4.88 -37.28
CA GLY A 107 11.09 5.30 -37.36
C GLY A 107 10.26 4.64 -38.47
N THR A 108 10.79 3.58 -39.10
CA THR A 108 10.07 2.78 -40.11
C THR A 108 9.03 1.86 -39.48
N LEU A 109 9.37 1.25 -38.35
CA LEU A 109 8.51 0.33 -37.61
C LEU A 109 7.94 1.02 -36.37
N HIS A 110 6.65 0.93 -36.19
CA HIS A 110 5.98 1.23 -34.93
C HIS A 110 5.66 -0.09 -34.21
N ILE A 111 6.04 -0.17 -32.94
CA ILE A 111 5.76 -1.32 -32.09
C ILE A 111 4.86 -0.85 -30.96
N PHE A 112 3.60 -1.31 -31.00
CA PHE A 112 2.67 -1.13 -29.89
C PHE A 112 2.69 -2.38 -29.02
N ARG A 113 3.08 -2.19 -27.76
CA ARG A 113 3.15 -3.26 -26.76
C ARG A 113 2.11 -3.01 -25.68
N SER A 114 1.37 -4.03 -25.29
CA SER A 114 0.38 -3.94 -24.23
C SER A 114 0.46 -5.11 -23.27
N LYS A 115 0.43 -4.84 -21.97
CA LYS A 115 0.56 -5.84 -20.91
C LYS A 115 -0.58 -5.73 -19.91
N LEU A 116 -1.08 -6.86 -19.45
CA LEU A 116 -2.03 -6.95 -18.34
C LEU A 116 -1.72 -8.16 -17.46
N LEU A 117 -2.11 -8.09 -16.18
CA LEU A 117 -2.03 -9.21 -15.24
C LEU A 117 -3.42 -9.73 -14.92
N TRP A 118 -3.57 -11.06 -14.93
CA TRP A 118 -4.80 -11.73 -14.56
C TRP A 118 -4.52 -13.19 -14.15
N ASP A 119 -5.08 -13.64 -13.03
CA ASP A 119 -5.04 -15.04 -12.54
C ASP A 119 -3.65 -15.67 -12.61
N ALA A 120 -2.68 -15.08 -11.90
CA ALA A 120 -1.28 -15.50 -11.84
C ALA A 120 -0.55 -15.51 -13.20
N ALA A 121 -1.05 -14.80 -14.21
CA ALA A 121 -0.42 -14.68 -15.52
C ALA A 121 -0.23 -13.23 -15.97
N CYS A 122 0.87 -12.98 -16.68
CA CYS A 122 1.11 -11.74 -17.42
C CYS A 122 0.90 -12.00 -18.91
N TYR A 123 0.00 -11.25 -19.51
CA TYR A 123 -0.28 -11.29 -20.95
C TYR A 123 0.40 -10.10 -21.61
N ASP A 124 1.35 -10.38 -22.51
CA ASP A 124 2.13 -9.39 -23.25
C ASP A 124 1.81 -9.51 -24.74
N ARG A 125 1.31 -8.46 -25.36
CA ARG A 125 0.98 -8.40 -26.80
C ARG A 125 1.81 -7.33 -27.46
N LEU A 126 2.51 -7.73 -28.55
CA LEU A 126 3.22 -6.85 -29.45
C LEU A 126 2.53 -6.78 -30.79
N ARG A 127 2.30 -5.57 -31.29
CA ARG A 127 1.85 -5.31 -32.66
C ARG A 127 2.90 -4.46 -33.37
N VAL A 128 3.50 -5.02 -34.41
CA VAL A 128 4.54 -4.35 -35.20
C VAL A 128 3.94 -3.91 -36.52
N HIS A 129 4.04 -2.62 -36.85
CA HIS A 129 3.49 -2.05 -38.08
C HIS A 129 4.61 -1.39 -38.89
N ASN A 130 4.64 -1.65 -40.21
CA ASN A 130 5.59 -1.03 -41.14
C ASN A 130 4.97 0.23 -41.77
N TYR A 131 5.41 1.41 -41.35
CA TYR A 131 5.05 2.70 -41.93
C TYR A 131 5.99 3.15 -43.04
N GLY A 132 7.03 2.35 -43.37
CA GLY A 132 7.94 2.59 -44.46
C GLY A 132 7.34 2.33 -45.86
N ARG A 133 8.15 2.63 -46.86
CA ARG A 133 7.77 2.44 -48.29
C ARG A 133 8.34 1.17 -48.92
N ALA A 134 9.18 0.43 -48.18
CA ALA A 134 9.81 -0.80 -48.60
C ALA A 134 9.36 -1.99 -47.74
N ASN A 135 9.51 -3.19 -48.26
CA ASN A 135 9.35 -4.39 -47.45
C ASN A 135 10.41 -4.43 -46.38
N VAL A 136 10.02 -4.83 -45.18
CA VAL A 136 10.92 -5.08 -44.04
C VAL A 136 11.05 -6.60 -43.88
N ASP A 137 12.28 -7.10 -43.90
CA ASP A 137 12.63 -8.48 -43.56
C ASP A 137 13.78 -8.43 -42.54
N LEU A 138 13.47 -8.79 -41.30
CA LEU A 138 14.47 -8.80 -40.22
C LEU A 138 14.14 -9.83 -39.14
N LEU A 139 15.12 -10.17 -38.35
CA LEU A 139 14.93 -10.96 -37.15
C LEU A 139 14.68 -10.04 -35.95
N PHE A 140 13.69 -10.37 -35.12
CA PHE A 140 13.59 -9.84 -33.78
C PHE A 140 13.66 -10.97 -32.76
N GLU A 141 14.09 -10.60 -31.58
CA GLU A 141 14.37 -11.51 -30.50
C GLU A 141 13.67 -11.07 -29.23
N ILE A 142 13.20 -12.05 -28.46
CA ILE A 142 12.74 -11.81 -27.09
C ILE A 142 13.54 -12.75 -26.19
N GLU A 143 14.22 -12.15 -25.22
CA GLU A 143 15.01 -12.87 -24.22
C GLU A 143 14.17 -13.04 -22.95
N PHE A 144 14.12 -14.28 -22.41
CA PHE A 144 13.46 -14.62 -21.16
C PHE A 144 14.43 -15.31 -20.20
N ASP A 145 14.31 -15.04 -18.91
CA ASP A 145 14.94 -15.85 -17.84
C ASP A 145 14.09 -15.79 -16.56
N ALA A 146 14.21 -16.86 -15.76
CA ALA A 146 13.51 -17.02 -14.48
C ALA A 146 14.52 -17.51 -13.44
N ASP A 147 14.80 -16.70 -12.43
CA ASP A 147 15.80 -17.01 -11.39
C ASP A 147 15.19 -17.59 -10.11
N PHE A 148 13.89 -17.44 -9.92
CA PHE A 148 13.13 -17.92 -8.77
C PHE A 148 13.72 -17.48 -7.43
N VAL A 149 14.27 -16.26 -7.37
CA VAL A 149 14.77 -15.69 -6.12
C VAL A 149 13.61 -15.25 -5.23
N ASP A 150 13.78 -15.43 -3.93
CA ASP A 150 12.86 -14.90 -2.93
C ASP A 150 12.93 -13.36 -2.89
N LEU A 151 11.84 -12.70 -2.57
CA LEU A 151 11.78 -11.24 -2.48
C LEU A 151 12.82 -10.68 -1.49
N PHE A 152 13.13 -11.41 -0.42
CA PHE A 152 14.19 -11.02 0.52
C PHE A 152 15.58 -11.10 -0.12
N GLU A 153 15.83 -12.03 -1.03
CA GLU A 153 17.10 -12.07 -1.80
C GLU A 153 17.17 -10.87 -2.75
N VAL A 154 16.06 -10.46 -3.39
CA VAL A 154 16.00 -9.24 -4.21
C VAL A 154 16.32 -8.00 -3.39
N ARG A 155 15.89 -7.97 -2.11
CA ARG A 155 16.23 -6.92 -1.14
C ARG A 155 17.66 -7.01 -0.59
N GLY A 156 18.46 -7.98 -1.05
CA GLY A 156 19.87 -8.11 -0.71
C GLY A 156 20.21 -9.15 0.36
N VAL A 157 19.25 -9.92 0.86
CA VAL A 157 19.55 -11.03 1.78
C VAL A 157 20.31 -12.12 1.03
N THR A 158 21.47 -12.53 1.53
CA THR A 158 22.26 -13.60 0.94
C THR A 158 21.93 -14.94 1.58
N ARG A 159 21.60 -15.94 0.75
CA ARG A 159 21.34 -17.31 1.19
C ARG A 159 22.57 -18.19 1.02
N ALA A 160 22.81 -19.07 2.00
CA ALA A 160 23.92 -20.03 1.95
C ALA A 160 23.67 -21.15 0.92
N LYS A 161 22.43 -21.52 0.68
CA LYS A 161 22.00 -22.58 -0.24
C LYS A 161 20.71 -22.22 -0.93
N ARG A 162 20.56 -22.70 -2.15
CA ARG A 162 19.33 -22.62 -2.94
C ARG A 162 18.96 -24.00 -3.44
N GLY A 163 17.71 -24.16 -3.90
CA GLY A 163 17.21 -25.34 -4.55
C GLY A 163 17.85 -25.58 -5.94
N ARG A 164 17.18 -26.35 -6.77
CA ARG A 164 17.68 -26.80 -8.08
C ARG A 164 16.83 -26.25 -9.21
N ARG A 165 17.43 -25.53 -10.17
CA ARG A 165 16.79 -25.16 -11.44
C ARG A 165 16.74 -26.38 -12.38
N PHE A 166 15.65 -26.51 -13.12
CA PHE A 166 15.49 -27.51 -14.19
C PHE A 166 16.06 -26.98 -15.50
N PRO A 167 16.38 -27.89 -16.46
CA PRO A 167 16.68 -27.48 -17.83
C PRO A 167 15.49 -26.72 -18.44
N ILE A 168 15.82 -25.74 -19.30
CA ILE A 168 14.81 -25.00 -20.06
C ILE A 168 14.30 -25.89 -21.18
N GLU A 169 12.99 -25.97 -21.32
CA GLU A 169 12.33 -26.77 -22.35
C GLU A 169 11.44 -25.88 -23.23
N LEU A 170 11.47 -26.14 -24.53
CA LEU A 170 10.54 -25.55 -25.49
C LEU A 170 9.78 -26.67 -26.19
N ASN A 171 8.53 -26.88 -25.84
CA ASN A 171 7.67 -27.93 -26.36
C ASN A 171 6.33 -27.34 -26.81
N ASP A 172 5.90 -27.64 -28.04
CA ASP A 172 4.59 -27.22 -28.58
C ASP A 172 4.26 -25.72 -28.39
N GLY A 173 5.29 -24.85 -28.54
CA GLY A 173 5.13 -23.40 -28.40
C GLY A 173 5.03 -22.92 -26.94
N VAL A 174 5.37 -23.76 -25.98
CA VAL A 174 5.49 -23.41 -24.56
C VAL A 174 6.94 -23.48 -24.13
N LEU A 175 7.49 -22.35 -23.69
CA LEU A 175 8.80 -22.26 -23.05
C LEU A 175 8.62 -22.42 -21.54
N GLU A 176 9.31 -23.39 -20.94
CA GLU A 176 9.19 -23.71 -19.53
C GLU A 176 10.50 -23.51 -18.77
N PHE A 177 10.43 -22.80 -17.66
CA PHE A 177 11.47 -22.67 -16.63
C PHE A 177 10.95 -23.33 -15.35
N GLY A 178 11.81 -24.01 -14.61
CA GLY A 178 11.43 -24.67 -13.39
C GLY A 178 12.49 -24.62 -12.30
N TYR A 179 12.03 -24.64 -11.04
CA TYR A 179 12.85 -24.61 -9.85
C TYR A 179 12.22 -25.43 -8.73
N GLU A 180 12.98 -26.38 -8.18
CA GLU A 180 12.61 -27.10 -6.96
C GLU A 180 13.30 -26.45 -5.77
N GLY A 181 12.53 -25.77 -4.90
CA GLY A 181 13.05 -25.11 -3.71
C GLY A 181 13.52 -26.09 -2.64
N LEU A 182 14.27 -25.61 -1.64
CA LEU A 182 14.64 -26.39 -0.45
C LEU A 182 13.41 -26.76 0.41
N ASP A 183 12.31 -25.97 0.28
CA ASP A 183 11.00 -26.25 0.84
C ASP A 183 10.23 -27.35 0.10
N ARG A 184 10.85 -27.96 -0.93
CA ARG A 184 10.31 -29.01 -1.80
C ARG A 184 9.11 -28.57 -2.67
N GLN A 185 8.78 -27.29 -2.70
CA GLN A 185 7.83 -26.76 -3.66
C GLN A 185 8.48 -26.62 -5.03
N VAL A 186 7.73 -26.95 -6.07
CA VAL A 186 8.16 -26.74 -7.46
C VAL A 186 7.49 -25.47 -7.97
N ARG A 187 8.33 -24.54 -8.42
CA ARG A 187 7.94 -23.27 -9.03
C ARG A 187 8.20 -23.35 -10.51
N ARG A 188 7.21 -23.02 -11.35
CA ARG A 188 7.32 -23.03 -12.82
C ARG A 188 6.88 -21.72 -13.41
N THR A 189 7.60 -21.29 -14.44
CA THR A 189 7.19 -20.21 -15.34
C THR A 189 6.99 -20.81 -16.71
N SER A 190 5.73 -20.86 -17.15
CA SER A 190 5.34 -21.38 -18.47
C SER A 190 4.97 -20.21 -19.37
N ILE A 191 5.64 -20.07 -20.53
CA ILE A 191 5.42 -18.99 -21.47
C ILE A 191 4.87 -19.57 -22.77
N ARG A 192 3.59 -19.33 -23.04
CA ARG A 192 2.98 -19.67 -24.31
C ARG A 192 3.30 -18.62 -25.35
N LEU A 193 3.76 -19.05 -26.50
CA LEU A 193 4.21 -18.23 -27.63
C LEU A 193 3.24 -18.34 -28.81
N ASP A 194 2.71 -17.21 -29.27
CA ASP A 194 1.86 -17.15 -30.45
C ASP A 194 2.20 -15.90 -31.31
N PRO A 195 2.59 -16.08 -32.59
CA PRO A 195 2.79 -17.34 -33.31
C PRO A 195 4.00 -18.16 -32.79
N LEU A 196 4.14 -19.39 -33.32
CA LEU A 196 5.31 -20.21 -33.02
C LEU A 196 6.61 -19.54 -33.48
N PRO A 197 7.68 -19.59 -32.68
CA PRO A 197 8.97 -18.99 -33.05
C PRO A 197 9.71 -19.81 -34.12
N VAL A 198 10.70 -19.17 -34.74
CA VAL A 198 11.64 -19.87 -35.61
C VAL A 198 12.56 -20.83 -34.83
N GLY A 199 12.89 -20.47 -33.58
CA GLY A 199 13.69 -21.30 -32.70
C GLY A 199 14.05 -20.63 -31.37
N LEU A 200 14.68 -21.39 -30.48
CA LEU A 200 15.25 -20.98 -29.22
C LEU A 200 16.80 -21.12 -29.27
N PHE A 201 17.52 -20.04 -28.99
CA PHE A 201 18.98 -20.02 -28.90
C PHE A 201 19.38 -19.16 -27.69
N ASP A 202 20.15 -19.74 -26.79
CA ASP A 202 20.65 -19.03 -25.58
C ASP A 202 19.59 -18.23 -24.83
N ASN A 203 18.46 -18.83 -24.48
CA ASN A 203 17.30 -18.19 -23.83
C ASN A 203 16.62 -17.08 -24.64
N ARG A 204 16.91 -16.97 -25.94
CA ARG A 204 16.29 -16.02 -26.87
C ARG A 204 15.38 -16.74 -27.82
N ILE A 205 14.16 -16.27 -27.90
CA ILE A 205 13.18 -16.70 -28.89
C ILE A 205 13.33 -15.81 -30.10
N HIS A 206 13.50 -16.45 -31.28
CA HIS A 206 13.70 -15.75 -32.56
C HIS A 206 12.46 -15.80 -33.41
N TYR A 207 12.10 -14.63 -33.96
CA TYR A 207 11.02 -14.47 -34.94
C TYR A 207 11.56 -13.81 -36.19
N ARG A 208 11.07 -14.22 -37.36
CA ARG A 208 11.28 -13.52 -38.62
C ARG A 208 10.11 -12.59 -38.85
N LEU A 209 10.39 -11.31 -39.03
CA LEU A 209 9.42 -10.26 -39.30
C LEU A 209 9.49 -9.89 -40.79
N GLU A 210 8.49 -10.31 -41.54
CA GLU A 210 8.33 -9.99 -42.96
C GLU A 210 7.08 -9.11 -43.11
N LEU A 211 7.27 -7.80 -43.36
CA LEU A 211 6.15 -6.88 -43.49
C LEU A 211 6.24 -6.04 -44.74
N PRO A 212 5.22 -6.10 -45.64
CA PRO A 212 5.10 -5.14 -46.72
C PRO A 212 4.78 -3.74 -46.21
N PRO A 213 4.92 -2.68 -47.02
CA PRO A 213 4.47 -1.34 -46.68
C PRO A 213 3.01 -1.34 -46.19
N GLY A 214 2.72 -0.72 -45.06
CA GLY A 214 1.42 -0.69 -44.41
C GLY A 214 1.00 -2.02 -43.76
N GLY A 215 1.82 -3.08 -43.85
CA GLY A 215 1.57 -4.36 -43.19
C GLY A 215 1.83 -4.34 -41.71
N TYR A 216 1.20 -5.26 -40.98
CA TYR A 216 1.46 -5.47 -39.53
C TYR A 216 1.48 -6.95 -39.16
N ALA A 217 2.13 -7.26 -38.07
CA ALA A 217 2.10 -8.57 -37.42
C ALA A 217 1.85 -8.42 -35.91
N THR A 218 1.23 -9.43 -35.31
CA THR A 218 0.92 -9.47 -33.89
C THR A 218 1.56 -10.70 -33.26
N TYR A 219 2.14 -10.52 -32.07
CA TYR A 219 2.75 -11.56 -31.26
C TYR A 219 2.17 -11.49 -29.85
N GLN A 220 1.85 -12.63 -29.27
CA GLN A 220 1.25 -12.73 -27.93
C GLN A 220 2.06 -13.70 -27.07
N PHE A 221 2.27 -13.32 -25.82
CA PHE A 221 2.97 -14.11 -24.82
C PHE A 221 2.13 -14.19 -23.56
N ALA A 222 1.77 -15.40 -23.14
CA ALA A 222 1.13 -15.61 -21.85
C ALA A 222 2.15 -16.24 -20.89
N ILE A 223 2.57 -15.47 -19.91
CA ILE A 223 3.62 -15.83 -18.92
C ILE A 223 2.88 -16.22 -17.63
N GLN A 224 2.77 -17.52 -17.37
CA GLN A 224 2.05 -18.10 -16.24
C GLN A 224 3.03 -18.41 -15.10
N CYS A 225 2.66 -18.01 -13.86
CA CYS A 225 3.35 -18.38 -12.63
C CYS A 225 2.61 -19.55 -11.96
N GLU A 226 3.30 -20.65 -11.69
CA GLU A 226 2.71 -21.87 -11.13
C GLU A 226 3.48 -22.34 -9.90
N LEU A 227 2.73 -22.68 -8.84
CA LEU A 227 3.23 -23.35 -7.64
C LEU A 227 2.63 -24.75 -7.58
N ASP A 228 3.45 -25.78 -7.47
CA ASP A 228 3.03 -27.17 -7.39
C ASP A 228 3.51 -27.78 -6.08
N GLU A 229 2.59 -28.08 -5.19
CA GLU A 229 2.85 -28.78 -3.91
C GLU A 229 3.08 -30.29 -4.09
N SER A 230 2.65 -30.85 -5.24
CA SER A 230 2.77 -32.28 -5.52
C SER A 230 3.86 -32.56 -6.55
N ARG A 231 4.72 -33.57 -6.29
CA ARG A 231 5.70 -34.12 -7.24
C ARG A 231 5.08 -34.75 -8.50
N SER A 232 3.77 -34.73 -8.64
CA SER A 232 3.06 -35.26 -9.79
C SER A 232 3.07 -34.23 -10.91
N ARG A 233 3.58 -34.60 -12.08
CA ARG A 233 3.38 -33.88 -13.35
C ARG A 233 1.88 -33.90 -13.74
N SER A 234 1.05 -33.30 -12.93
CA SER A 234 -0.30 -33.00 -13.33
C SER A 234 -0.26 -31.70 -14.13
N THR A 235 -0.08 -31.84 -15.43
CA THR A 235 -0.36 -30.79 -16.41
C THR A 235 -1.85 -30.45 -16.34
N ILE A 236 -2.27 -29.71 -15.33
CA ILE A 236 -3.52 -28.97 -15.44
C ILE A 236 -3.20 -27.82 -16.39
N VAL A 237 -3.25 -28.10 -17.68
CA VAL A 237 -3.24 -27.07 -18.72
C VAL A 237 -4.52 -26.28 -18.50
N ARG A 238 -4.46 -25.22 -17.67
CA ARG A 238 -5.55 -24.23 -17.66
C ARG A 238 -5.65 -23.72 -19.10
N PRO A 239 -6.86 -23.65 -19.69
CA PRO A 239 -7.00 -23.08 -21.03
C PRO A 239 -6.46 -21.65 -20.95
N VAL A 240 -5.36 -21.38 -21.64
CA VAL A 240 -4.81 -20.03 -21.73
C VAL A 240 -5.78 -19.22 -22.56
N LEU A 241 -6.49 -18.30 -21.90
CA LEU A 241 -7.36 -17.36 -22.58
C LEU A 241 -6.54 -16.51 -23.55
N ILE A 242 -7.12 -16.14 -24.67
CA ILE A 242 -6.50 -15.18 -25.58
C ILE A 242 -6.49 -13.80 -24.92
N TYR A 243 -5.54 -12.96 -25.29
CA TYR A 243 -5.38 -11.61 -24.71
C TYR A 243 -6.69 -10.81 -24.65
N GLU A 244 -7.48 -10.84 -25.75
CA GLU A 244 -8.74 -10.13 -25.87
C GLU A 244 -9.80 -10.62 -24.86
N ASP A 245 -9.88 -11.92 -24.65
CA ASP A 245 -10.83 -12.52 -23.70
C ASP A 245 -10.47 -12.11 -22.26
N VAL A 246 -9.17 -12.18 -21.92
CA VAL A 246 -8.69 -11.77 -20.58
C VAL A 246 -8.94 -10.30 -20.35
N ALA A 247 -8.65 -9.43 -21.32
CA ALA A 247 -8.92 -8.01 -21.21
C ALA A 247 -10.43 -7.72 -21.00
N GLY A 248 -11.29 -8.50 -21.65
CA GLY A 248 -12.74 -8.44 -21.46
C GLY A 248 -13.18 -8.85 -20.05
N VAL A 249 -12.64 -9.97 -19.54
CA VAL A 249 -12.92 -10.48 -18.19
C VAL A 249 -12.44 -9.49 -17.12
N ALA A 250 -11.21 -8.99 -17.24
CA ALA A 250 -10.64 -8.02 -16.30
C ALA A 250 -11.47 -6.73 -16.25
N ALA A 251 -11.86 -6.19 -17.42
CA ALA A 251 -12.72 -5.02 -17.50
C ALA A 251 -14.12 -5.27 -16.91
N ALA A 252 -14.70 -6.46 -17.07
CA ALA A 252 -15.99 -6.81 -16.48
C ALA A 252 -15.90 -6.91 -14.95
N ALA A 253 -14.85 -7.52 -14.42
CA ALA A 253 -14.61 -7.64 -12.98
C ALA A 253 -14.47 -6.25 -12.35
N LEU A 254 -13.68 -5.36 -12.95
CA LEU A 254 -13.51 -3.98 -12.46
C LEU A 254 -14.85 -3.22 -12.45
N ARG A 255 -15.64 -3.31 -13.55
CA ARG A 255 -16.98 -2.68 -13.61
C ARG A 255 -17.91 -3.20 -12.52
N ALA A 256 -17.85 -4.48 -12.19
CA ALA A 256 -18.68 -5.05 -11.11
C ALA A 256 -18.40 -4.41 -9.75
N VAL A 257 -17.13 -4.15 -9.44
CA VAL A 257 -16.71 -3.46 -8.19
C VAL A 257 -17.13 -2.00 -8.22
N THR A 258 -16.72 -1.24 -9.25
CA THR A 258 -16.94 0.22 -9.32
C THR A 258 -18.40 0.61 -9.39
N SER A 259 -19.28 -0.25 -9.95
CA SER A 259 -20.72 0.03 -10.02
C SER A 259 -21.41 0.11 -8.65
N ALA A 260 -20.78 -0.45 -7.62
CA ALA A 260 -21.31 -0.48 -6.25
C ALA A 260 -20.79 0.66 -5.38
N GLU A 261 -19.76 1.37 -5.82
CA GLU A 261 -19.07 2.41 -5.05
C GLU A 261 -19.67 3.81 -5.25
N PRO A 262 -19.47 4.72 -4.30
CA PRO A 262 -19.76 6.14 -4.52
C PRO A 262 -18.92 6.71 -5.66
N GLU A 263 -19.44 7.70 -6.36
CA GLU A 263 -18.69 8.52 -7.32
C GLU A 263 -18.40 9.87 -6.68
N ILE A 264 -17.13 10.30 -6.74
CA ILE A 264 -16.66 11.57 -6.19
C ILE A 264 -16.18 12.44 -7.35
N PHE A 265 -16.80 13.61 -7.51
CA PHE A 265 -16.40 14.62 -8.49
C PHE A 265 -16.21 15.96 -7.81
N THR A 266 -15.26 16.73 -8.29
CA THR A 266 -15.04 18.09 -7.81
C THR A 266 -14.92 19.05 -8.97
N ALA A 267 -15.03 20.36 -8.70
CA ALA A 267 -14.81 21.38 -9.70
C ALA A 267 -13.30 21.57 -10.08
N ASN A 268 -12.40 20.77 -9.52
CA ASN A 268 -10.96 20.79 -9.79
C ASN A 268 -10.53 19.49 -10.47
N GLU A 269 -10.25 19.54 -11.78
CA GLU A 269 -9.87 18.39 -12.58
C GLU A 269 -8.61 17.68 -12.07
N GLN A 270 -7.59 18.41 -11.63
CA GLN A 270 -6.36 17.81 -11.09
C GLN A 270 -6.61 17.07 -9.78
N PHE A 271 -7.57 17.54 -8.99
CA PHE A 271 -7.98 16.83 -7.79
C PHE A 271 -8.79 15.57 -8.13
N ASN A 272 -9.61 15.62 -9.19
CA ASN A 272 -10.31 14.45 -9.72
C ASN A 272 -9.30 13.39 -10.23
N ASP A 273 -8.21 13.81 -10.90
CA ASP A 273 -7.16 12.90 -11.34
C ASP A 273 -6.50 12.18 -10.14
N TRP A 274 -6.22 12.91 -9.06
CA TRP A 274 -5.68 12.30 -7.84
C TRP A 274 -6.66 11.32 -7.19
N ILE A 275 -7.96 11.68 -7.05
CA ILE A 275 -9.00 10.78 -6.52
C ILE A 275 -9.11 9.53 -7.39
N ASN A 276 -9.23 9.68 -8.71
CA ASN A 276 -9.39 8.57 -9.65
C ASN A 276 -8.18 7.63 -9.59
N ARG A 277 -6.96 8.19 -9.50
CA ARG A 277 -5.75 7.39 -9.32
C ARG A 277 -5.76 6.63 -8.00
N SER A 278 -6.16 7.26 -6.91
CA SER A 278 -6.28 6.65 -5.59
C SER A 278 -7.27 5.48 -5.58
N ILE A 279 -8.41 5.64 -6.21
CA ILE A 279 -9.43 4.58 -6.38
C ILE A 279 -8.87 3.42 -7.22
N ALA A 280 -8.21 3.73 -8.34
CA ALA A 280 -7.60 2.71 -9.20
C ALA A 280 -6.48 1.92 -8.49
N ASP A 281 -5.68 2.59 -7.69
CA ASP A 281 -4.63 1.96 -6.89
C ASP A 281 -5.23 1.07 -5.79
N LEU A 282 -6.29 1.51 -5.11
CA LEU A 282 -7.01 0.70 -4.13
C LEU A 282 -7.57 -0.59 -4.77
N HIS A 283 -8.19 -0.50 -5.96
CA HIS A 283 -8.68 -1.67 -6.70
C HIS A 283 -7.55 -2.62 -7.08
N MET A 284 -6.43 -2.10 -7.55
CA MET A 284 -5.27 -2.91 -7.93
C MET A 284 -4.65 -3.62 -6.72
N MET A 285 -4.59 -2.95 -5.56
CA MET A 285 -4.00 -3.50 -4.34
C MET A 285 -4.93 -4.46 -3.59
N ARG A 286 -6.24 -4.35 -3.83
CA ARG A 286 -7.25 -5.28 -3.29
C ARG A 286 -7.02 -6.69 -3.83
N THR A 287 -6.83 -7.64 -2.92
CA THR A 287 -6.68 -9.07 -3.20
C THR A 287 -7.84 -9.83 -2.57
N GLU A 288 -8.51 -10.67 -3.34
CA GLU A 288 -9.56 -11.54 -2.81
C GLU A 288 -8.92 -12.72 -2.06
N THR A 289 -9.20 -12.83 -0.78
CA THR A 289 -8.75 -13.92 0.07
C THR A 289 -9.92 -14.85 0.42
N GLU A 290 -9.65 -16.00 1.03
CA GLU A 290 -10.69 -16.90 1.54
C GLU A 290 -11.62 -16.25 2.59
N TYR A 291 -11.21 -15.11 3.18
CA TYR A 291 -11.95 -14.34 4.17
C TYR A 291 -12.58 -13.05 3.61
N GLY A 292 -12.45 -12.81 2.32
CA GLY A 292 -12.94 -11.62 1.63
C GLY A 292 -11.81 -10.70 1.15
N PRO A 293 -12.14 -9.49 0.67
CA PRO A 293 -11.16 -8.56 0.12
C PRO A 293 -10.18 -8.06 1.18
N TYR A 294 -8.90 -8.10 0.84
CA TYR A 294 -7.82 -7.59 1.69
C TYR A 294 -6.91 -6.64 0.89
N PRO A 295 -6.62 -5.43 1.37
CA PRO A 295 -5.71 -4.51 0.71
C PRO A 295 -4.27 -4.91 1.05
N TYR A 296 -3.49 -5.40 0.07
CA TYR A 296 -2.05 -5.64 0.26
C TYR A 296 -1.32 -4.32 0.42
N ALA A 297 -0.24 -4.29 1.21
CA ALA A 297 0.34 -3.03 1.65
C ALA A 297 0.97 -2.24 0.49
N GLY A 298 2.03 -2.73 -0.16
CA GLY A 298 2.69 -1.95 -1.21
C GLY A 298 3.58 -2.75 -2.17
N VAL A 299 3.71 -2.26 -3.39
CA VAL A 299 4.57 -2.85 -4.42
C VAL A 299 5.84 -2.02 -4.53
N PRO A 300 7.03 -2.67 -4.61
CA PRO A 300 7.26 -4.11 -4.72
C PRO A 300 7.39 -4.86 -3.38
N TRP A 301 7.77 -4.17 -2.28
CA TRP A 301 8.35 -4.81 -1.09
C TRP A 301 7.33 -5.43 -0.14
N PHE A 302 6.10 -4.93 -0.15
CA PHE A 302 5.05 -5.24 0.82
C PHE A 302 3.77 -5.73 0.15
N SER A 303 3.88 -6.39 -1.04
CA SER A 303 2.72 -6.92 -1.77
C SER A 303 2.20 -8.22 -1.15
N THR A 304 1.78 -8.14 0.10
CA THR A 304 1.22 -9.22 0.90
C THR A 304 0.32 -8.67 2.02
N VAL A 305 -0.17 -9.55 2.89
CA VAL A 305 -0.97 -9.19 4.06
C VAL A 305 -0.10 -8.57 5.14
N PHE A 306 -0.42 -7.33 5.51
CA PHE A 306 0.08 -6.64 6.71
C PHE A 306 -1.10 -6.25 7.60
N GLY A 307 -1.01 -6.54 8.91
CA GLY A 307 -2.09 -6.26 9.85
C GLY A 307 -2.35 -4.77 9.99
N ARG A 308 -1.35 -4.00 10.40
CA ARG A 308 -1.45 -2.54 10.59
C ARG A 308 -1.88 -1.82 9.32
N ASP A 309 -1.19 -2.09 8.20
CA ASP A 309 -1.45 -1.43 6.92
C ASP A 309 -2.86 -1.73 6.41
N GLY A 310 -3.29 -2.99 6.50
CA GLY A 310 -4.64 -3.40 6.14
C GLY A 310 -5.71 -2.71 6.99
N ILE A 311 -5.49 -2.60 8.31
CA ILE A 311 -6.41 -1.96 9.23
C ILE A 311 -6.49 -0.45 8.97
N ILE A 312 -5.35 0.24 8.83
CA ILE A 312 -5.31 1.69 8.57
C ILE A 312 -5.95 1.99 7.21
N SER A 313 -5.59 1.25 6.14
CA SER A 313 -6.22 1.40 4.83
C SER A 313 -7.74 1.19 4.88
N ALA A 314 -8.20 0.19 5.65
CA ALA A 314 -9.63 -0.06 5.84
C ALA A 314 -10.35 1.06 6.61
N LEU A 315 -9.70 1.66 7.61
CA LEU A 315 -10.23 2.85 8.32
C LEU A 315 -10.30 4.06 7.38
N GLU A 316 -9.26 4.28 6.57
CA GLU A 316 -9.18 5.39 5.63
C GLU A 316 -10.26 5.35 4.55
N CYS A 317 -10.54 4.17 3.97
CA CYS A 317 -11.55 4.01 2.93
C CYS A 317 -12.94 3.57 3.44
N LEU A 318 -13.18 3.53 4.75
CA LEU A 318 -14.39 2.96 5.36
C LEU A 318 -15.70 3.59 4.87
N TRP A 319 -15.73 4.90 4.69
CA TRP A 319 -16.92 5.58 4.20
C TRP A 319 -17.16 5.37 2.69
N PHE A 320 -16.09 5.03 1.95
CA PHE A 320 -16.10 4.75 0.52
C PHE A 320 -16.45 3.28 0.22
N ASP A 321 -15.71 2.31 0.79
CA ASP A 321 -15.96 0.86 0.67
C ASP A 321 -15.77 0.12 2.00
N SER A 322 -16.88 -0.13 2.70
CA SER A 322 -16.88 -0.86 3.97
C SER A 322 -16.61 -2.38 3.85
N ASN A 323 -16.67 -2.95 2.63
CA ASN A 323 -16.40 -4.38 2.43
C ASN A 323 -14.92 -4.71 2.70
N ILE A 324 -14.01 -3.76 2.43
CA ILE A 324 -12.59 -3.92 2.74
C ILE A 324 -12.41 -4.09 4.25
N ALA A 325 -13.06 -3.28 5.06
CA ALA A 325 -12.99 -3.40 6.52
C ALA A 325 -13.51 -4.77 7.02
N ARG A 326 -14.61 -5.26 6.43
CA ARG A 326 -15.14 -6.59 6.74
C ARG A 326 -14.12 -7.69 6.40
N GLY A 327 -13.50 -7.64 5.22
CA GLY A 327 -12.48 -8.61 4.80
C GLY A 327 -11.24 -8.59 5.70
N VAL A 328 -10.73 -7.40 6.04
CA VAL A 328 -9.60 -7.21 6.95
C VAL A 328 -9.91 -7.79 8.33
N LEU A 329 -11.05 -7.43 8.91
CA LEU A 329 -11.48 -7.96 10.21
C LEU A 329 -11.62 -9.48 10.20
N SER A 330 -12.24 -10.06 9.15
CA SER A 330 -12.41 -11.50 9.00
C SER A 330 -11.06 -12.22 8.92
N TYR A 331 -10.16 -11.73 8.09
CA TYR A 331 -8.82 -12.32 7.91
C TYR A 331 -8.00 -12.27 9.19
N LEU A 332 -7.96 -11.12 9.86
CA LEU A 332 -7.18 -10.93 11.08
C LEU A 332 -7.78 -11.71 12.27
N ALA A 333 -9.09 -11.82 12.35
CA ALA A 333 -9.75 -12.68 13.32
C ALA A 333 -9.37 -14.16 13.13
N ALA A 334 -9.37 -14.65 11.88
CA ALA A 334 -9.01 -16.04 11.56
C ALA A 334 -7.53 -16.35 11.76
N THR A 335 -6.66 -15.34 11.70
CA THR A 335 -5.20 -15.49 11.85
C THR A 335 -4.66 -15.00 13.19
N GLN A 336 -5.55 -14.60 14.12
CA GLN A 336 -5.18 -14.15 15.46
C GLN A 336 -4.34 -15.21 16.20
N ALA A 337 -3.31 -14.81 16.91
CA ALA A 337 -2.44 -15.72 17.63
C ALA A 337 -3.19 -16.44 18.77
N GLU A 338 -3.04 -17.76 18.85
CA GLU A 338 -3.66 -18.60 19.88
C GLU A 338 -2.68 -19.05 20.96
N LYS A 339 -1.40 -19.10 20.63
CA LYS A 339 -0.33 -19.62 21.50
C LYS A 339 0.86 -18.69 21.53
N GLU A 340 1.67 -18.80 22.58
CA GLU A 340 2.96 -18.15 22.62
C GLU A 340 3.96 -18.83 21.67
N ASN A 341 4.66 -17.99 20.89
CA ASN A 341 5.81 -18.38 20.07
C ASN A 341 6.79 -17.22 19.99
N ALA A 342 7.91 -17.35 20.68
CA ALA A 342 8.89 -16.29 20.76
C ALA A 342 9.57 -15.98 19.41
N GLU A 343 9.75 -16.98 18.52
CA GLU A 343 10.35 -16.76 17.19
C GLU A 343 9.46 -15.92 16.27
N GLN A 344 8.14 -15.96 16.49
CA GLN A 344 7.15 -15.21 15.73
C GLN A 344 6.67 -13.95 16.46
N ASP A 345 7.20 -13.63 17.65
CA ASP A 345 6.66 -12.61 18.54
C ASP A 345 5.17 -12.79 18.85
N ALA A 346 4.66 -14.04 18.79
CA ALA A 346 3.28 -14.38 18.99
C ALA A 346 2.93 -14.54 20.47
N GLN A 347 1.76 -14.03 20.85
CA GLN A 347 1.12 -14.19 22.17
C GLN A 347 -0.38 -14.35 21.97
N PRO A 348 -1.07 -15.14 22.81
CA PRO A 348 -2.52 -15.36 22.66
C PRO A 348 -3.30 -14.03 22.58
N GLY A 349 -4.11 -13.88 21.55
CA GLY A 349 -4.90 -12.67 21.30
C GLY A 349 -4.24 -11.60 20.44
N LYS A 350 -2.93 -11.67 20.20
CA LYS A 350 -2.20 -10.72 19.38
C LYS A 350 -2.61 -10.80 17.90
N ILE A 351 -2.73 -9.69 17.22
CA ILE A 351 -3.08 -9.62 15.80
C ILE A 351 -1.83 -9.74 14.94
N LEU A 352 -1.98 -10.39 13.79
CA LEU A 352 -0.93 -10.62 12.80
C LEU A 352 -0.29 -9.28 12.37
N HIS A 353 1.04 -9.24 12.29
CA HIS A 353 1.77 -8.15 11.68
C HIS A 353 1.97 -8.35 10.17
N GLU A 354 2.51 -9.52 9.80
CA GLU A 354 2.92 -9.79 8.43
C GLU A 354 2.81 -11.30 8.12
N ARG A 355 2.44 -11.64 6.87
CA ARG A 355 2.45 -13.01 6.36
C ARG A 355 3.15 -13.09 5.02
N ARG A 356 4.17 -13.96 4.90
CA ARG A 356 4.91 -14.21 3.67
C ARG A 356 4.77 -15.65 3.20
N GLY A 357 4.75 -15.82 1.86
CA GLY A 357 4.61 -17.11 1.19
C GLY A 357 5.88 -17.58 0.46
N GLY A 358 7.00 -16.86 0.55
CA GLY A 358 8.25 -17.20 -0.11
C GLY A 358 8.96 -18.42 0.50
N GLU A 359 9.94 -18.97 -0.23
CA GLU A 359 10.73 -20.11 0.21
C GLU A 359 11.45 -19.85 1.54
N MET A 360 12.02 -18.65 1.72
CA MET A 360 12.71 -18.27 2.95
C MET A 360 11.79 -18.27 4.17
N ALA A 361 10.56 -17.84 3.98
CA ALA A 361 9.55 -17.84 5.03
C ALA A 361 9.09 -19.26 5.39
N HIS A 362 8.89 -20.14 4.40
CA HIS A 362 8.53 -21.53 4.60
C HIS A 362 9.62 -22.33 5.35
N LEU A 363 10.89 -22.03 5.08
CA LEU A 363 12.03 -22.66 5.73
C LEU A 363 12.38 -22.05 7.09
N GLY A 364 11.69 -20.97 7.50
CA GLY A 364 12.01 -20.24 8.71
C GLY A 364 13.38 -19.52 8.65
N GLU A 365 13.93 -19.27 7.46
CA GLU A 365 15.14 -18.44 7.26
C GLU A 365 14.87 -16.99 7.66
N VAL A 366 13.62 -16.54 7.49
CA VAL A 366 13.05 -15.29 8.02
C VAL A 366 11.84 -15.59 8.90
N PRO A 367 11.52 -14.79 9.93
CA PRO A 367 10.42 -15.09 10.87
C PRO A 367 9.02 -14.81 10.28
N PHE A 368 8.92 -14.25 9.08
CA PHE A 368 7.75 -13.61 8.51
C PHE A 368 6.71 -14.56 7.86
N GLY A 369 6.85 -15.87 7.98
CA GLY A 369 5.81 -16.83 7.53
C GLY A 369 4.44 -16.57 8.19
N ARG A 370 4.44 -16.33 9.49
CA ARG A 370 3.40 -15.68 10.31
C ARG A 370 4.12 -14.94 11.41
N TYR A 371 4.08 -13.61 11.39
CA TYR A 371 4.82 -12.79 12.34
C TYR A 371 3.87 -11.82 13.05
N TYR A 372 4.07 -11.65 14.35
CA TYR A 372 3.18 -10.87 15.23
C TYR A 372 3.89 -9.72 15.95
N GLY A 373 5.07 -9.34 15.50
CA GLY A 373 5.88 -8.27 16.10
C GLY A 373 5.35 -6.87 15.80
N SER A 374 4.13 -6.58 16.24
CA SER A 374 3.45 -5.29 16.14
C SER A 374 2.65 -5.07 17.42
N VAL A 375 2.84 -3.93 18.09
CA VAL A 375 2.10 -3.57 19.32
C VAL A 375 0.79 -2.86 18.99
N ASP A 376 0.71 -2.23 17.83
CA ASP A 376 -0.37 -1.35 17.40
C ASP A 376 -1.50 -2.09 16.64
N ALA A 377 -1.20 -3.15 15.90
CA ALA A 377 -2.21 -3.89 15.12
C ALA A 377 -3.35 -4.44 16.00
N THR A 378 -3.06 -4.83 17.24
CA THR A 378 -4.07 -5.42 18.14
C THR A 378 -5.11 -4.41 18.61
N PRO A 379 -4.76 -3.24 19.17
CA PRO A 379 -5.77 -2.22 19.49
C PRO A 379 -6.42 -1.63 18.23
N LEU A 380 -5.70 -1.45 17.13
CA LEU A 380 -6.25 -1.00 15.86
C LEU A 380 -7.33 -1.95 15.30
N PHE A 381 -7.19 -3.26 15.48
CA PHE A 381 -8.23 -4.25 15.10
C PHE A 381 -9.56 -3.99 15.83
N VAL A 382 -9.51 -3.72 17.13
CA VAL A 382 -10.70 -3.40 17.93
C VAL A 382 -11.31 -2.06 17.51
N MET A 383 -10.46 -1.05 17.23
CA MET A 383 -10.90 0.24 16.70
C MET A 383 -11.63 0.09 15.37
N LEU A 384 -11.07 -0.70 14.44
CA LEU A 384 -11.69 -0.95 13.13
C LEU A 384 -13.05 -1.65 13.30
N ALA A 385 -13.17 -2.61 14.23
CA ALA A 385 -14.46 -3.28 14.51
C ALA A 385 -15.53 -2.29 14.96
N GLY A 386 -15.19 -1.35 15.84
CA GLY A 386 -16.11 -0.30 16.27
C GLY A 386 -16.50 0.65 15.14
N ALA A 387 -15.51 1.13 14.38
CA ALA A 387 -15.75 2.01 13.24
C ALA A 387 -16.58 1.34 12.13
N TYR A 388 -16.31 0.07 11.85
CA TYR A 388 -17.09 -0.74 10.91
C TYR A 388 -18.55 -0.85 11.35
N HIS A 389 -18.80 -1.14 12.63
CA HIS A 389 -20.16 -1.24 13.17
C HIS A 389 -20.90 0.10 13.11
N GLU A 390 -20.27 1.21 13.49
CA GLU A 390 -20.87 2.56 13.35
C GLU A 390 -21.27 2.85 11.90
N ARG A 391 -20.41 2.46 10.95
CA ARG A 391 -20.60 2.68 9.52
C ARG A 391 -21.68 1.80 8.91
N THR A 392 -21.85 0.54 9.38
CA THR A 392 -22.65 -0.49 8.68
C THR A 392 -23.85 -1.01 9.45
N GLY A 393 -23.83 -0.91 10.77
CA GLY A 393 -24.84 -1.52 11.63
C GLY A 393 -24.85 -3.06 11.58
N ASP A 394 -23.77 -3.72 11.20
CA ASP A 394 -23.71 -5.18 11.05
C ASP A 394 -23.47 -5.89 12.38
N ASP A 395 -24.53 -5.91 13.22
CA ASP A 395 -24.50 -6.58 14.54
C ASP A 395 -24.09 -8.05 14.42
N GLN A 396 -24.61 -8.77 13.40
CA GLN A 396 -24.36 -10.19 13.22
C GLN A 396 -22.88 -10.48 12.97
N PHE A 397 -22.22 -9.67 12.17
CA PHE A 397 -20.80 -9.81 11.91
C PHE A 397 -19.98 -9.52 13.17
N ILE A 398 -20.28 -8.44 13.88
CA ILE A 398 -19.60 -8.10 15.14
C ILE A 398 -19.76 -9.23 16.17
N GLU A 399 -20.97 -9.79 16.32
CA GLU A 399 -21.19 -10.95 17.20
C GLU A 399 -20.28 -12.13 16.83
N SER A 400 -20.10 -12.39 15.53
CA SER A 400 -19.27 -13.50 15.05
C SER A 400 -17.78 -13.36 15.39
N ILE A 401 -17.24 -12.13 15.42
CA ILE A 401 -15.83 -11.83 15.74
C ILE A 401 -15.63 -11.35 17.19
N TRP A 402 -16.70 -11.23 17.97
CA TRP A 402 -16.62 -10.75 19.36
C TRP A 402 -15.63 -11.54 20.22
N PRO A 403 -15.55 -12.88 20.14
CA PRO A 403 -14.52 -13.65 20.86
C PRO A 403 -13.09 -13.24 20.51
N ASN A 404 -12.86 -12.75 19.27
CA ASN A 404 -11.55 -12.24 18.85
C ASN A 404 -11.28 -10.86 19.46
N ILE A 405 -12.29 -10.01 19.55
CA ILE A 405 -12.20 -8.70 20.21
C ILE A 405 -11.88 -8.89 21.71
N GLU A 406 -12.57 -9.80 22.39
CA GLU A 406 -12.28 -10.09 23.81
C GLU A 406 -10.84 -10.60 24.01
N ARG A 407 -10.36 -11.48 23.12
CA ARG A 407 -8.96 -11.95 23.19
C ARG A 407 -7.94 -10.83 22.90
N ALA A 408 -8.26 -9.90 22.00
CA ALA A 408 -7.41 -8.74 21.71
C ALA A 408 -7.34 -7.79 22.92
N LEU A 409 -8.46 -7.51 23.57
CA LEU A 409 -8.51 -6.72 24.81
C LEU A 409 -7.73 -7.41 25.94
N LEU A 410 -7.91 -8.73 26.11
CA LEU A 410 -7.14 -9.50 27.10
C LEU A 410 -5.65 -9.46 26.79
N TRP A 411 -5.23 -9.48 25.52
CA TRP A 411 -3.82 -9.35 25.16
C TRP A 411 -3.28 -7.98 25.58
N ILE A 412 -4.01 -6.89 25.32
CA ILE A 412 -3.62 -5.54 25.71
C ILE A 412 -3.35 -5.48 27.21
N ASP A 413 -4.28 -5.99 28.04
CA ASP A 413 -4.18 -5.88 29.49
C ASP A 413 -3.16 -6.85 30.11
N LYS A 414 -2.95 -8.04 29.51
CA LYS A 414 -2.12 -9.09 30.12
C LYS A 414 -0.71 -9.17 29.57
N PHE A 415 -0.55 -8.93 28.28
CA PHE A 415 0.73 -9.10 27.57
C PHE A 415 1.26 -7.77 27.03
N GLY A 416 0.39 -6.81 26.78
CA GLY A 416 0.75 -5.47 26.36
C GLY A 416 1.27 -4.63 27.51
N ASP A 417 0.70 -4.72 28.70
CA ASP A 417 1.19 -4.08 29.92
C ASP A 417 2.20 -5.01 30.61
N LEU A 418 3.49 -4.73 30.43
CA LEU A 418 4.58 -5.63 30.88
C LEU A 418 4.95 -5.45 32.35
N ASP A 419 4.69 -4.29 32.94
CA ASP A 419 5.06 -3.98 34.33
C ASP A 419 3.88 -3.59 35.23
N GLY A 420 2.66 -3.57 34.69
CA GLY A 420 1.42 -3.34 35.43
C GLY A 420 1.11 -1.87 35.70
N ASP A 421 1.67 -0.94 34.89
CA ASP A 421 1.43 0.50 35.04
C ASP A 421 0.24 1.03 34.22
N GLY A 422 -0.37 0.15 33.40
CA GLY A 422 -1.54 0.44 32.58
C GLY A 422 -1.23 0.95 31.17
N PHE A 423 0.04 1.06 30.78
CA PHE A 423 0.44 1.41 29.42
C PHE A 423 0.80 0.17 28.59
N ALA A 424 0.35 0.17 27.33
CA ALA A 424 0.75 -0.88 26.39
C ALA A 424 2.18 -0.63 25.90
N GLU A 425 2.99 -1.67 25.99
CA GLU A 425 4.42 -1.65 25.71
C GLU A 425 4.82 -2.80 24.79
N TYR A 426 6.00 -2.70 24.23
CA TYR A 426 6.61 -3.82 23.52
C TYR A 426 8.08 -4.01 23.91
N SER A 427 8.49 -5.26 23.84
CA SER A 427 9.88 -5.67 23.85
C SER A 427 10.04 -6.83 22.88
N ARG A 428 11.02 -6.76 21.98
CA ARG A 428 11.31 -7.80 20.99
C ARG A 428 11.62 -9.13 21.69
N ARG A 429 10.91 -10.20 21.31
CA ARG A 429 11.13 -11.57 21.79
C ARG A 429 11.91 -12.42 20.79
N SER A 430 11.63 -12.22 19.47
CA SER A 430 12.33 -12.88 18.39
C SER A 430 13.70 -12.22 18.14
N PRO A 431 14.83 -12.94 18.22
CA PRO A 431 16.14 -12.38 17.89
C PRO A 431 16.24 -11.83 16.45
N ARG A 432 15.41 -12.38 15.52
CA ARG A 432 15.36 -11.99 14.12
C ARG A 432 14.15 -11.09 13.77
N GLY A 433 13.34 -10.75 14.78
CA GLY A 433 12.17 -9.89 14.60
C GLY A 433 12.52 -8.40 14.65
N LEU A 434 11.51 -7.56 14.45
CA LEU A 434 11.62 -6.11 14.45
C LEU A 434 12.04 -5.60 15.85
N VAL A 435 12.97 -4.66 15.86
CA VAL A 435 13.41 -4.00 17.11
C VAL A 435 12.33 -3.08 17.64
N ASN A 436 11.75 -2.26 16.77
CA ASN A 436 10.61 -1.41 17.06
C ASN A 436 9.34 -2.03 16.46
N GLN A 437 8.23 -2.01 17.23
CA GLN A 437 6.99 -2.71 16.88
C GLN A 437 5.78 -1.76 16.72
N GLY A 438 6.00 -0.46 16.67
CA GLY A 438 5.02 0.55 16.26
C GLY A 438 5.07 0.79 14.74
N TRP A 439 4.30 1.75 14.25
CA TRP A 439 4.28 2.06 12.81
C TRP A 439 5.61 2.62 12.29
N LYS A 440 6.37 3.32 13.15
CA LYS A 440 7.76 3.72 12.89
C LYS A 440 8.69 2.60 13.39
N ASP A 441 8.84 1.56 12.57
CA ASP A 441 9.53 0.32 12.94
C ASP A 441 11.02 0.27 12.57
N SER A 442 11.59 1.36 12.02
CA SER A 442 13.03 1.47 11.82
C SER A 442 13.77 1.38 13.17
N GLN A 443 14.98 0.80 13.16
CA GLN A 443 15.77 0.59 14.37
C GLN A 443 16.04 1.86 15.16
N ASP A 444 16.18 2.99 14.47
CA ASP A 444 16.55 4.30 15.02
C ASP A 444 15.36 5.24 15.26
N ALA A 445 14.12 4.70 15.19
CA ALA A 445 12.91 5.52 15.23
C ALA A 445 12.55 6.02 16.63
N ILE A 446 13.02 5.34 17.70
CA ILE A 446 12.66 5.70 19.09
C ILE A 446 13.92 6.12 19.85
N PHE A 447 13.98 7.40 20.21
CA PHE A 447 15.19 8.03 20.74
C PHE A 447 14.86 9.19 21.69
N TYR A 448 15.87 9.58 22.50
CA TYR A 448 15.79 10.73 23.38
C TYR A 448 16.22 12.04 22.70
N GLU A 449 16.05 13.16 23.41
CA GLU A 449 16.37 14.52 22.93
C GLU A 449 17.86 14.73 22.57
N ASP A 450 18.76 13.87 23.09
CA ASP A 450 20.20 13.85 22.77
C ASP A 450 20.55 12.93 21.59
N GLY A 451 19.56 12.18 21.06
CA GLY A 451 19.72 11.25 19.96
C GLY A 451 20.09 9.81 20.37
N GLU A 452 20.30 9.52 21.64
CA GLU A 452 20.48 8.14 22.11
C GLU A 452 19.18 7.34 21.95
N LEU A 453 19.29 6.04 21.61
CA LEU A 453 18.13 5.17 21.41
C LEU A 453 17.48 4.80 22.75
N ALA A 454 16.16 4.77 22.78
CA ALA A 454 15.41 4.40 23.97
C ALA A 454 15.55 2.90 24.29
N GLU A 455 15.69 2.58 25.58
CA GLU A 455 15.81 1.20 26.06
C GLU A 455 14.43 0.55 26.27
N PRO A 456 14.18 -0.65 25.72
CA PRO A 456 12.90 -1.35 25.91
C PRO A 456 12.70 -1.82 27.37
N PRO A 457 11.43 -2.13 27.77
CA PRO A 457 10.21 -2.05 26.98
C PRO A 457 9.79 -0.61 26.67
N ILE A 458 9.12 -0.41 25.52
CA ILE A 458 8.76 0.90 24.99
C ILE A 458 7.24 1.06 24.96
N ALA A 459 6.73 2.12 25.60
CA ALA A 459 5.36 2.56 25.52
C ALA A 459 5.24 3.76 24.55
N LEU A 460 4.75 3.54 23.32
CA LEU A 460 4.58 4.59 22.32
C LEU A 460 3.34 5.46 22.63
N SER A 461 3.43 6.77 22.41
CA SER A 461 2.31 7.68 22.68
C SER A 461 1.07 7.39 21.84
N GLU A 462 1.22 7.14 20.52
CA GLU A 462 0.10 6.82 19.63
C GLU A 462 -0.57 5.50 19.98
N VAL A 463 0.22 4.51 20.46
CA VAL A 463 -0.33 3.20 20.86
C VAL A 463 -1.23 3.33 22.08
N GLN A 464 -0.90 4.19 23.04
CA GLN A 464 -1.81 4.48 24.16
C GLN A 464 -3.13 5.08 23.64
N GLY A 465 -3.04 5.96 22.64
CA GLY A 465 -4.22 6.48 21.94
C GLY A 465 -5.04 5.36 21.30
N TYR A 466 -4.41 4.41 20.60
CA TYR A 466 -5.11 3.28 20.00
C TYR A 466 -5.77 2.37 21.04
N VAL A 467 -5.12 2.11 22.17
CA VAL A 467 -5.70 1.34 23.28
C VAL A 467 -6.91 2.06 23.88
N TYR A 468 -6.80 3.38 24.09
CA TYR A 468 -7.92 4.20 24.56
C TYR A 468 -9.14 4.09 23.60
N ALA A 469 -8.91 4.31 22.32
CA ALA A 469 -9.99 4.26 21.32
C ALA A 469 -10.54 2.82 21.14
N ALA A 470 -9.72 1.78 21.27
CA ALA A 470 -10.14 0.39 21.26
C ALA A 470 -11.08 0.06 22.44
N LYS A 471 -10.72 0.49 23.67
CA LYS A 471 -11.57 0.31 24.85
C LYS A 471 -12.90 1.09 24.70
N CYS A 472 -12.87 2.32 24.21
CA CYS A 472 -14.09 3.11 23.91
C CYS A 472 -14.97 2.43 22.85
N ALA A 473 -14.37 1.90 21.77
CA ALA A 473 -15.09 1.18 20.73
C ALA A 473 -15.77 -0.09 21.30
N ALA A 474 -15.03 -0.90 22.03
CA ALA A 474 -15.57 -2.11 22.65
C ALA A 474 -16.61 -1.80 23.72
N ALA A 475 -16.45 -0.72 24.49
CA ALA A 475 -17.44 -0.24 25.44
C ALA A 475 -18.78 0.12 24.77
N THR A 476 -18.72 0.67 23.56
CA THR A 476 -19.92 0.99 22.75
C THR A 476 -20.55 -0.28 22.14
N LEU A 477 -19.75 -1.26 21.74
CA LEU A 477 -20.21 -2.52 21.14
C LEU A 477 -20.80 -3.49 22.18
N ALA A 478 -20.22 -3.58 23.38
CA ALA A 478 -20.58 -4.59 24.38
C ALA A 478 -22.09 -4.58 24.76
N PRO A 479 -22.77 -3.43 24.94
CA PRO A 479 -24.21 -3.39 25.24
C PRO A 479 -25.09 -3.98 24.13
N THR A 480 -24.73 -3.86 22.85
CA THR A 480 -25.51 -4.44 21.73
C THR A 480 -25.50 -5.97 21.78
N LEU A 481 -24.49 -6.57 22.43
CA LEU A 481 -24.32 -8.01 22.66
C LEU A 481 -24.80 -8.44 24.06
N GLY A 482 -25.54 -7.59 24.79
CA GLY A 482 -26.04 -7.88 26.14
C GLY A 482 -24.97 -7.84 27.25
N LYS A 483 -23.76 -7.34 26.96
CA LYS A 483 -22.61 -7.32 27.89
C LYS A 483 -22.40 -5.92 28.52
N LYS A 484 -23.48 -5.26 28.96
CA LYS A 484 -23.43 -3.87 29.43
C LYS A 484 -22.39 -3.63 30.54
N ASN A 485 -22.34 -4.50 31.57
CA ASN A 485 -21.36 -4.31 32.67
C ASN A 485 -19.91 -4.34 32.19
N PHE A 486 -19.60 -5.17 31.19
CA PHE A 486 -18.28 -5.21 30.57
C PHE A 486 -18.00 -3.92 29.79
N GLY A 487 -19.01 -3.39 29.09
CA GLY A 487 -18.90 -2.11 28.43
C GLY A 487 -18.63 -0.95 29.40
N ASP A 488 -19.35 -0.90 30.53
CA ASP A 488 -19.15 0.11 31.56
C ASP A 488 -17.73 0.04 32.16
N GLN A 489 -17.21 -1.19 32.41
CA GLN A 489 -15.84 -1.40 32.88
C GLN A 489 -14.82 -0.87 31.88
N LEU A 490 -14.96 -1.21 30.58
CA LEU A 490 -14.02 -0.74 29.54
C LEU A 490 -14.01 0.79 29.40
N ALA A 491 -15.18 1.43 29.58
CA ALA A 491 -15.28 2.90 29.58
C ALA A 491 -14.51 3.52 30.75
N ASP A 492 -14.60 2.94 31.95
CA ASP A 492 -13.86 3.40 33.14
C ASP A 492 -12.35 3.21 32.94
N GLU A 493 -11.94 2.06 32.39
CA GLU A 493 -10.52 1.78 32.08
C GLU A 493 -9.96 2.74 31.02
N ALA A 494 -10.73 3.05 29.98
CA ALA A 494 -10.34 4.04 28.97
C ALA A 494 -10.12 5.42 29.59
N GLU A 495 -11.04 5.87 30.45
CA GLU A 495 -10.91 7.17 31.12
C GLU A 495 -9.75 7.20 32.12
N GLN A 496 -9.45 6.08 32.78
CA GLN A 496 -8.26 5.95 33.63
C GLN A 496 -6.97 6.07 32.80
N LEU A 497 -6.88 5.34 31.69
CA LEU A 497 -5.74 5.43 30.76
C LEU A 497 -5.54 6.87 30.26
N ARG A 498 -6.63 7.56 29.85
CA ARG A 498 -6.56 8.96 29.40
C ARG A 498 -5.94 9.87 30.44
N ARG A 499 -6.36 9.74 31.72
CA ARG A 499 -5.81 10.55 32.82
C ARG A 499 -4.33 10.30 33.06
N GLN A 500 -3.92 9.01 33.07
CA GLN A 500 -2.51 8.64 33.22
C GLN A 500 -1.66 9.12 32.05
N PHE A 501 -2.20 8.98 30.82
CA PHE A 501 -1.53 9.44 29.59
C PHE A 501 -1.30 10.96 29.62
N GLU A 502 -2.30 11.73 29.98
CA GLU A 502 -2.20 13.18 30.11
C GLU A 502 -1.13 13.63 31.11
N GLU A 503 -0.91 12.86 32.18
CA GLU A 503 0.11 13.13 33.17
C GLU A 503 1.53 12.76 32.70
N LYS A 504 1.68 11.59 32.05
CA LYS A 504 2.99 10.99 31.76
C LYS A 504 3.59 11.39 30.42
N PHE A 505 2.76 11.59 29.40
CA PHE A 505 3.24 11.85 28.03
C PHE A 505 3.29 13.33 27.67
N TRP A 506 2.58 14.20 28.39
CA TRP A 506 2.59 15.62 28.07
C TRP A 506 3.94 16.27 28.42
N CYS A 507 4.46 17.06 27.48
CA CYS A 507 5.69 17.83 27.68
C CYS A 507 5.44 19.32 27.46
N ASP A 508 5.31 20.10 28.53
CA ASP A 508 5.08 21.55 28.46
C ASP A 508 6.13 22.29 27.65
N ARG A 509 7.40 21.86 27.76
CA ARG A 509 8.51 22.45 27.00
C ARG A 509 8.35 22.30 25.48
N LEU A 510 7.81 21.15 25.02
CA LEU A 510 7.61 20.86 23.62
C LEU A 510 6.25 21.38 23.10
N GLY A 511 5.27 21.52 23.99
CA GLY A 511 3.90 21.86 23.65
C GLY A 511 3.11 20.75 22.96
N VAL A 512 3.64 19.52 23.00
CA VAL A 512 3.06 18.30 22.43
C VAL A 512 3.34 17.11 23.36
N TYR A 513 2.70 15.95 23.09
CA TYR A 513 3.08 14.71 23.76
C TYR A 513 4.46 14.25 23.28
N GLY A 514 5.26 13.70 24.19
CA GLY A 514 6.54 13.07 23.86
C GLY A 514 6.32 11.79 23.07
N LEU A 515 7.39 11.30 22.45
CA LEU A 515 7.36 10.15 21.52
C LEU A 515 6.98 8.85 22.24
N ALA A 516 7.61 8.56 23.37
CA ALA A 516 7.45 7.29 24.10
C ALA A 516 7.90 7.42 25.56
N LEU A 517 7.52 6.43 26.39
CA LEU A 517 8.21 6.12 27.64
C LEU A 517 9.13 4.92 27.41
N ASP A 518 10.34 4.98 27.97
CA ASP A 518 11.32 3.88 27.98
C ASP A 518 11.00 2.84 29.06
N GLY A 519 11.83 1.80 29.19
CA GLY A 519 11.69 0.76 30.19
C GLY A 519 11.88 1.22 31.65
N ARG A 520 12.30 2.46 31.88
CA ARG A 520 12.37 3.12 33.17
C ARG A 520 11.34 4.22 33.38
N LYS A 521 10.39 4.32 32.41
CA LYS A 521 9.35 5.33 32.34
C LYS A 521 9.89 6.77 32.17
N ASN A 522 11.08 6.93 31.60
CA ASN A 522 11.57 8.23 31.16
C ASN A 522 10.90 8.61 29.83
N LEU A 523 10.43 9.86 29.73
CA LEU A 523 9.81 10.38 28.54
C LEU A 523 10.86 10.72 27.48
N CYS A 524 10.72 10.14 26.28
CA CYS A 524 11.45 10.56 25.08
C CYS A 524 10.89 11.91 24.61
N ARG A 525 11.54 13.01 24.99
CA ARG A 525 11.08 14.39 24.74
C ARG A 525 11.45 14.86 23.35
N VAL A 526 10.83 14.24 22.36
CA VAL A 526 11.04 14.48 20.93
C VAL A 526 9.73 14.88 20.27
N ARG A 527 9.76 15.90 19.42
CA ARG A 527 8.62 16.34 18.64
C ARG A 527 8.43 15.46 17.40
N THR A 528 7.39 14.66 17.42
CA THR A 528 7.07 13.69 16.33
C THR A 528 5.61 13.75 15.93
N SER A 529 5.30 13.31 14.73
CA SER A 529 3.93 13.21 14.19
C SER A 529 3.01 12.29 15.01
N ASN A 530 3.58 11.40 15.85
CA ASN A 530 2.82 10.51 16.75
C ASN A 530 1.81 11.28 17.63
N ALA A 531 2.13 12.53 18.02
CA ALA A 531 1.20 13.38 18.76
C ALA A 531 -0.12 13.65 17.99
N GLY A 532 -0.09 13.65 16.65
CA GLY A 532 -1.27 13.79 15.80
C GLY A 532 -2.17 12.57 15.83
N HIS A 533 -1.62 11.37 16.01
CA HIS A 533 -2.41 10.15 16.21
C HIS A 533 -3.15 10.17 17.57
N CYS A 534 -2.62 10.88 18.56
CA CYS A 534 -3.33 11.11 19.82
C CYS A 534 -4.57 12.00 19.61
N LEU A 535 -4.53 12.93 18.64
CA LEU A 535 -5.73 13.65 18.21
C LEU A 535 -6.71 12.72 17.48
N PHE A 536 -6.22 11.89 16.56
CA PHE A 536 -7.06 10.96 15.80
C PHE A 536 -7.87 10.04 16.71
N THR A 537 -7.29 9.50 17.75
CA THR A 537 -7.92 8.59 18.69
C THR A 537 -8.85 9.29 19.70
N GLY A 538 -8.67 10.58 19.94
CA GLY A 538 -9.44 11.35 20.91
C GLY A 538 -8.95 11.22 22.36
N ILE A 539 -7.74 10.68 22.58
CA ILE A 539 -7.16 10.58 23.94
C ILE A 539 -6.72 11.94 24.46
N ALA A 540 -6.35 12.87 23.57
CA ALA A 540 -5.92 14.22 23.95
C ALA A 540 -7.04 15.03 24.59
N SER A 541 -6.72 15.85 25.60
CA SER A 541 -7.65 16.83 26.13
C SER A 541 -7.88 17.96 25.12
N GLU A 542 -9.07 18.59 25.16
CA GLU A 542 -9.42 19.69 24.23
C GLU A 542 -8.44 20.86 24.31
N GLU A 543 -7.95 21.19 25.53
CA GLU A 543 -6.98 22.26 25.73
C GLU A 543 -5.65 21.96 25.01
N ARG A 544 -5.14 20.73 25.13
CA ARG A 544 -3.87 20.31 24.53
C ARG A 544 -4.01 20.06 23.02
N ALA A 545 -5.17 19.62 22.58
CA ALA A 545 -5.47 19.36 21.16
C ALA A 545 -5.23 20.60 20.28
N GLY A 546 -5.63 21.79 20.74
CA GLY A 546 -5.40 23.05 20.02
C GLY A 546 -3.91 23.38 19.86
N ARG A 547 -3.10 23.15 20.91
CA ARG A 547 -1.65 23.36 20.86
C ARG A 547 -0.98 22.40 19.90
N ILE A 548 -1.39 21.11 19.92
CA ILE A 548 -0.85 20.07 19.03
C ILE A 548 -1.21 20.36 17.57
N ALA A 549 -2.47 20.69 17.27
CA ALA A 549 -2.94 20.97 15.92
C ALA A 549 -2.19 22.17 15.31
N SER A 550 -2.01 23.26 16.08
CA SER A 550 -1.19 24.40 15.64
C SER A 550 0.26 24.01 15.39
N ALA A 551 0.89 23.31 16.33
CA ALA A 551 2.29 22.89 16.20
C ALA A 551 2.54 22.02 14.96
N LEU A 552 1.64 21.05 14.67
CA LEU A 552 1.78 20.13 13.55
C LEU A 552 1.61 20.82 12.18
N THR A 553 0.92 21.96 12.11
CA THR A 553 0.68 22.70 10.86
C THR A 553 1.59 23.90 10.66
N GLU A 554 2.55 24.09 11.55
CA GLU A 554 3.57 25.13 11.49
C GLU A 554 4.98 24.54 11.38
N GLU A 555 5.98 25.38 11.03
CA GLU A 555 7.39 25.00 11.20
C GLU A 555 7.68 24.78 12.70
N PRO A 556 8.48 23.76 13.07
CA PRO A 556 9.33 22.92 12.21
C PRO A 556 8.69 21.60 11.76
N PHE A 557 7.41 21.35 12.06
CA PHE A 557 6.75 20.11 11.63
C PHE A 557 6.31 20.15 10.15
N PHE A 558 5.61 21.22 9.75
CA PHE A 558 5.04 21.31 8.42
C PHE A 558 6.07 21.77 7.39
N SER A 559 6.30 20.93 6.38
CA SER A 559 7.29 21.20 5.33
C SER A 559 6.80 22.14 4.21
N GLY A 560 5.49 22.41 4.15
CA GLY A 560 4.77 22.98 3.01
C GLY A 560 4.18 21.93 2.06
N TRP A 561 4.59 20.63 2.18
CA TRP A 561 4.01 19.50 1.49
C TRP A 561 3.17 18.61 2.42
N GLY A 562 3.51 18.61 3.69
CA GLY A 562 2.89 17.80 4.73
C GLY A 562 3.67 17.86 6.03
N VAL A 563 3.13 17.19 7.04
CA VAL A 563 3.74 17.05 8.37
C VAL A 563 4.86 16.01 8.30
N ARG A 564 6.04 16.37 8.82
CA ARG A 564 7.20 15.48 8.93
C ARG A 564 7.01 14.51 10.09
N THR A 565 7.51 13.30 9.93
CA THR A 565 7.49 12.27 10.98
C THR A 565 8.26 12.68 12.25
N VAL A 566 9.33 13.45 12.08
CA VAL A 566 10.11 14.11 13.14
C VAL A 566 10.30 15.56 12.77
N ALA A 567 10.08 16.47 13.70
CA ALA A 567 10.23 17.91 13.49
C ALA A 567 11.68 18.30 13.16
N ALA A 568 11.85 19.28 12.30
CA ALA A 568 13.19 19.81 12.00
C ALA A 568 13.86 20.36 13.27
N GLY A 569 15.16 20.03 13.43
CA GLY A 569 15.96 20.43 14.60
C GLY A 569 15.98 19.41 15.74
N GLU A 570 15.22 18.34 15.71
CA GLU A 570 15.38 17.23 16.63
C GLU A 570 16.67 16.44 16.33
N ALA A 571 17.25 15.77 17.35
CA ALA A 571 18.59 15.18 17.26
C ALA A 571 18.80 14.18 16.12
N ARG A 572 17.76 13.38 15.79
CA ARG A 572 17.80 12.42 14.67
C ARG A 572 17.00 12.86 13.44
N TYR A 573 16.62 14.13 13.37
CA TYR A 573 15.95 14.65 12.19
C TYR A 573 16.84 14.51 10.95
N ASN A 574 16.33 13.79 9.97
CA ASN A 574 16.91 13.68 8.64
C ASN A 574 15.78 13.60 7.61
N PRO A 575 15.58 14.60 6.75
CA PRO A 575 14.49 14.61 5.76
C PRO A 575 14.57 13.45 4.75
N MET A 576 15.70 12.78 4.64
CA MET A 576 15.95 11.59 3.81
C MET A 576 15.87 10.27 4.59
N SER A 577 15.52 10.29 5.88
CA SER A 577 15.32 9.07 6.66
C SER A 577 13.95 8.48 6.39
N TYR A 578 13.83 7.15 6.49
CA TYR A 578 12.57 6.45 6.32
C TYR A 578 11.52 6.91 7.33
N HIS A 579 11.85 6.99 8.65
CA HIS A 579 10.92 7.40 9.71
C HIS A 579 11.31 8.67 10.49
N ASN A 580 12.50 9.25 10.25
CA ASN A 580 13.02 10.34 11.09
C ASN A 580 13.03 11.70 10.39
N GLY A 581 11.99 12.05 9.63
CA GLY A 581 11.86 13.39 9.04
C GLY A 581 11.22 13.42 7.66
N SER A 582 10.86 12.28 7.07
CA SER A 582 10.08 12.11 5.83
C SER A 582 8.60 12.47 6.03
N ILE A 583 7.86 12.49 4.92
CA ILE A 583 6.42 12.76 4.89
C ILE A 583 5.71 11.50 4.41
N TRP A 584 4.74 11.02 5.20
CA TRP A 584 3.93 9.85 4.93
C TRP A 584 2.48 10.26 4.70
N PRO A 585 1.86 9.93 3.56
CA PRO A 585 0.48 10.32 3.28
C PRO A 585 -0.52 9.82 4.31
N HIS A 586 -0.43 8.55 4.75
CA HIS A 586 -1.34 7.99 5.76
C HIS A 586 -1.21 8.68 7.13
N ASP A 587 0.02 8.95 7.59
CA ASP A 587 0.31 9.66 8.85
C ASP A 587 -0.37 11.05 8.83
N ASN A 588 -0.19 11.78 7.72
CA ASN A 588 -0.81 13.06 7.48
C ASN A 588 -2.35 12.99 7.42
N ALA A 589 -2.89 11.93 6.82
CA ALA A 589 -4.33 11.71 6.74
C ALA A 589 -4.95 11.45 8.13
N LEU A 590 -4.32 10.65 8.97
CA LEU A 590 -4.74 10.42 10.36
C LEU A 590 -4.61 11.70 11.21
N ILE A 591 -3.55 12.48 11.02
CA ILE A 591 -3.38 13.80 11.68
C ILE A 591 -4.52 14.74 11.28
N ALA A 592 -4.85 14.84 9.99
CA ALA A 592 -5.94 15.69 9.50
C ALA A 592 -7.31 15.24 10.07
N ALA A 593 -7.57 13.93 10.12
CA ALA A 593 -8.76 13.39 10.75
C ALA A 593 -8.80 13.73 12.26
N GLY A 594 -7.66 13.66 12.94
CA GLY A 594 -7.50 14.10 14.33
C GLY A 594 -7.79 15.58 14.53
N CYS A 595 -7.21 16.45 13.71
CA CYS A 595 -7.49 17.89 13.74
C CYS A 595 -9.01 18.17 13.55
N ALA A 596 -9.62 17.50 12.57
CA ALA A 596 -11.05 17.68 12.28
C ALA A 596 -11.95 17.19 13.42
N ARG A 597 -11.54 16.15 14.16
CA ARG A 597 -12.26 15.64 15.35
C ARG A 597 -12.45 16.71 16.42
N TYR A 598 -11.45 17.56 16.62
CA TYR A 598 -11.46 18.67 17.57
C TYR A 598 -11.91 20.01 16.96
N GLY A 599 -12.42 20.00 15.71
CA GLY A 599 -12.93 21.20 15.04
C GLY A 599 -11.89 22.03 14.30
N PHE A 600 -10.62 21.63 14.27
CA PHE A 600 -9.52 22.33 13.57
C PHE A 600 -9.56 22.02 12.07
N LYS A 601 -10.60 22.51 11.38
CA LYS A 601 -10.87 22.24 9.96
C LYS A 601 -9.88 22.91 9.02
N ARG A 602 -9.32 24.06 9.40
CA ARG A 602 -8.33 24.76 8.59
C ARG A 602 -7.00 24.04 8.57
N GLU A 603 -6.59 23.50 9.70
CA GLU A 603 -5.39 22.68 9.85
C GLU A 603 -5.52 21.40 9.02
N ALA A 604 -6.65 20.71 9.09
CA ALA A 604 -6.93 19.56 8.23
C ALA A 604 -6.88 19.90 6.73
N ALA A 605 -7.46 21.06 6.35
CA ALA A 605 -7.45 21.52 4.97
C ALA A 605 -6.04 21.94 4.49
N ASN A 606 -5.19 22.47 5.37
CA ASN A 606 -3.79 22.77 5.03
C ASN A 606 -3.00 21.49 4.72
N ILE A 607 -3.22 20.42 5.49
CA ILE A 607 -2.61 19.11 5.23
C ILE A 607 -3.10 18.54 3.89
N LEU A 608 -4.43 18.57 3.65
CA LEU A 608 -5.02 18.16 2.37
C LEU A 608 -4.39 18.93 1.20
N ALA A 609 -4.26 20.27 1.31
CA ALA A 609 -3.69 21.11 0.27
C ALA A 609 -2.23 20.72 -0.04
N GLY A 610 -1.42 20.51 1.00
CA GLY A 610 -0.01 20.15 0.84
C GLY A 610 0.17 18.80 0.11
N LEU A 611 -0.61 17.76 0.49
CA LEU A 611 -0.55 16.46 -0.17
C LEU A 611 -1.13 16.50 -1.59
N PHE A 612 -2.23 17.22 -1.81
CA PHE A 612 -2.76 17.43 -3.16
C PHE A 612 -1.74 18.11 -4.07
N GLU A 613 -1.16 19.21 -3.63
CA GLU A 613 -0.15 19.92 -4.42
C GLU A 613 1.10 19.07 -4.67
N SER A 614 1.48 18.18 -3.73
CA SER A 614 2.59 17.25 -3.94
C SER A 614 2.24 16.19 -5.00
N SER A 615 0.98 15.70 -5.05
CA SER A 615 0.54 14.70 -6.01
C SER A 615 0.68 15.16 -7.47
N LEU A 616 0.61 16.47 -7.72
CA LEU A 616 0.75 17.06 -9.06
C LEU A 616 2.14 16.84 -9.69
N PHE A 617 3.15 16.56 -8.86
CA PHE A 617 4.53 16.33 -9.30
C PHE A 617 4.90 14.85 -9.43
N PHE A 618 4.12 13.96 -8.83
CA PHE A 618 4.38 12.54 -8.93
C PHE A 618 3.80 11.94 -10.23
N ASP A 619 4.48 10.93 -10.76
CA ASP A 619 4.02 10.22 -11.95
C ASP A 619 2.64 9.62 -11.70
N LEU A 620 1.74 9.75 -12.67
CA LEU A 620 0.35 9.31 -12.60
C LEU A 620 -0.47 10.00 -11.47
N HIS A 621 -0.04 11.12 -10.90
CA HIS A 621 -0.63 11.74 -9.70
C HIS A 621 -0.69 10.78 -8.48
N ARG A 622 0.15 9.75 -8.45
CA ARG A 622 0.21 8.73 -7.41
C ARG A 622 1.11 9.18 -6.28
N LEU A 623 0.55 9.33 -5.08
CA LEU A 623 1.37 9.51 -3.89
C LEU A 623 2.12 8.20 -3.58
N PRO A 624 3.46 8.25 -3.42
CA PRO A 624 4.23 7.10 -2.97
C PRO A 624 3.98 6.81 -1.48
N GLU A 625 4.48 5.69 -0.99
CA GLU A 625 4.49 5.34 0.42
C GLU A 625 4.95 6.48 1.32
N LEU A 626 6.06 7.11 0.96
CA LEU A 626 6.63 8.30 1.57
C LEU A 626 7.46 9.09 0.57
N PHE A 627 7.77 10.33 0.94
CA PHE A 627 8.74 11.15 0.24
C PHE A 627 9.56 11.99 1.22
N CYS A 628 10.70 12.51 0.77
CA CYS A 628 11.64 13.23 1.64
C CYS A 628 11.01 14.51 2.24
N GLY A 629 11.30 14.77 3.52
CA GLY A 629 10.72 15.87 4.28
C GLY A 629 11.43 17.22 4.14
N PHE A 630 12.05 17.50 3.00
CA PHE A 630 12.64 18.80 2.73
C PHE A 630 11.59 19.92 2.75
N PRO A 631 11.94 21.14 3.20
CA PRO A 631 11.02 22.26 3.11
C PRO A 631 10.67 22.55 1.64
N ARG A 632 9.42 22.94 1.40
CA ARG A 632 8.94 23.33 0.08
C ARG A 632 9.70 24.54 -0.42
N ARG A 633 10.23 24.46 -1.63
CA ARG A 633 10.89 25.53 -2.34
C ARG A 633 10.06 25.97 -3.54
N PRO A 634 9.90 27.28 -3.79
CA PRO A 634 9.11 27.75 -4.93
C PRO A 634 9.65 27.20 -6.25
N GLY A 635 8.74 26.62 -7.07
CA GLY A 635 9.09 26.07 -8.38
C GLY A 635 9.78 24.72 -8.38
N GLU A 636 10.00 24.11 -7.22
CA GLU A 636 10.60 22.76 -7.10
C GLU A 636 9.55 21.72 -6.70
N SER A 637 9.77 20.47 -7.13
CA SER A 637 8.96 19.31 -6.77
C SER A 637 9.36 18.75 -5.40
N PRO A 638 8.49 17.95 -4.75
CA PRO A 638 8.87 17.12 -3.63
C PRO A 638 10.01 16.17 -4.03
N THR A 639 10.93 15.90 -3.13
CA THR A 639 12.02 14.95 -3.37
C THR A 639 11.53 13.52 -3.11
N LEU A 640 11.69 12.65 -4.10
CA LEU A 640 11.34 11.22 -3.98
C LEU A 640 12.21 10.52 -2.91
N TYR A 641 11.62 9.55 -2.23
CA TYR A 641 12.36 8.57 -1.45
C TYR A 641 12.64 7.35 -2.35
N PRO A 642 13.91 6.97 -2.60
CA PRO A 642 14.27 6.08 -3.72
C PRO A 642 13.64 4.70 -3.69
N VAL A 643 13.41 4.13 -2.50
CA VAL A 643 12.89 2.76 -2.31
C VAL A 643 11.46 2.71 -1.78
N ALA A 644 10.74 3.84 -1.82
CA ALA A 644 9.33 3.88 -1.43
C ALA A 644 8.48 3.00 -2.34
N CYS A 645 7.57 2.24 -1.78
CA CYS A 645 6.56 1.53 -2.55
C CYS A 645 5.66 2.51 -3.32
N SER A 646 5.34 2.14 -4.56
CA SER A 646 4.43 2.90 -5.42
C SER A 646 3.74 1.97 -6.42
N PRO A 647 2.47 1.60 -6.15
CA PRO A 647 1.57 2.10 -5.11
C PRO A 647 1.84 1.55 -3.71
N GLN A 648 1.34 2.29 -2.71
CA GLN A 648 1.17 1.84 -1.35
C GLN A 648 -0.28 2.11 -0.94
N THR A 649 -1.00 1.11 -0.40
CA THR A 649 -2.45 1.21 -0.22
C THR A 649 -2.85 2.32 0.74
N TRP A 650 -2.22 2.43 1.91
CA TRP A 650 -2.53 3.51 2.84
C TRP A 650 -2.17 4.92 2.33
N ALA A 651 -1.21 5.04 1.39
CA ALA A 651 -0.94 6.31 0.72
C ALA A 651 -2.02 6.63 -0.33
N SER A 652 -2.49 5.60 -1.05
CA SER A 652 -3.60 5.74 -2.00
C SER A 652 -4.91 6.06 -1.29
N CYS A 653 -5.18 5.43 -0.14
CA CYS A 653 -6.39 5.67 0.65
C CYS A 653 -6.40 7.02 1.38
N ALA A 654 -5.26 7.69 1.55
CA ALA A 654 -5.13 8.93 2.32
C ALA A 654 -6.08 10.05 1.86
N VAL A 655 -6.43 10.12 0.58
CA VAL A 655 -7.36 11.13 0.05
C VAL A 655 -8.75 11.06 0.68
N PHE A 656 -9.22 9.86 1.02
CA PHE A 656 -10.57 9.67 1.58
C PHE A 656 -10.74 10.29 2.96
N PRO A 657 -9.90 10.01 3.98
CA PRO A 657 -10.02 10.64 5.28
C PRO A 657 -9.65 12.12 5.25
N LEU A 658 -8.78 12.57 4.36
CA LEU A 658 -8.49 13.99 4.16
C LEU A 658 -9.73 14.77 3.69
N LEU A 659 -10.43 14.23 2.68
CA LEU A 659 -11.69 14.82 2.23
C LEU A 659 -12.76 14.72 3.32
N GLN A 660 -12.91 13.54 3.95
CA GLN A 660 -13.84 13.30 5.05
C GLN A 660 -13.63 14.29 6.22
N ALA A 661 -12.36 14.53 6.59
CA ALA A 661 -11.98 15.47 7.64
C ALA A 661 -12.45 16.89 7.33
N CYS A 662 -12.21 17.37 6.11
CA CYS A 662 -12.68 18.68 5.68
C CYS A 662 -14.20 18.77 5.70
N LEU A 663 -14.90 17.79 5.13
CA LEU A 663 -16.35 17.75 5.07
C LEU A 663 -17.02 17.54 6.46
N GLY A 664 -16.29 17.00 7.43
CA GLY A 664 -16.86 16.54 8.69
C GLY A 664 -17.89 15.45 8.50
N LEU A 665 -17.69 14.61 7.45
CA LEU A 665 -18.59 13.56 7.04
C LEU A 665 -18.57 12.38 8.02
N ALA A 666 -19.74 12.00 8.53
CA ALA A 666 -19.96 10.76 9.25
C ALA A 666 -21.21 10.05 8.71
N ILE A 667 -21.17 8.73 8.64
CA ILE A 667 -22.30 7.91 8.21
C ILE A 667 -22.65 6.98 9.36
N ARG A 668 -23.94 6.96 9.74
CA ARG A 668 -24.49 6.19 10.85
C ARG A 668 -25.63 5.33 10.34
N ASP A 669 -25.32 4.10 10.00
CA ASP A 669 -26.28 3.22 9.34
C ASP A 669 -27.47 2.85 10.22
N HIS A 670 -27.28 2.64 11.53
CA HIS A 670 -28.35 2.38 12.49
C HIS A 670 -29.42 3.50 12.54
N HIS A 671 -29.02 4.74 12.22
CA HIS A 671 -29.90 5.89 12.22
C HIS A 671 -30.31 6.30 10.81
N HIS A 672 -29.82 5.62 9.78
CA HIS A 672 -29.97 6.00 8.37
C HIS A 672 -29.53 7.46 8.12
N GLU A 673 -28.42 7.89 8.73
CA GLU A 673 -27.96 9.27 8.74
C GLU A 673 -26.63 9.46 8.00
N VAL A 674 -26.56 10.56 7.25
CA VAL A 674 -25.33 11.20 6.80
C VAL A 674 -25.22 12.53 7.53
N VAL A 675 -24.13 12.72 8.27
CA VAL A 675 -23.89 13.91 9.08
C VAL A 675 -22.69 14.68 8.54
N PHE A 676 -22.86 15.98 8.34
CA PHE A 676 -21.78 16.93 8.05
C PHE A 676 -21.61 17.86 9.25
N ARG A 677 -20.44 17.81 9.92
CA ARG A 677 -20.11 18.65 11.08
C ARG A 677 -19.17 19.77 10.68
N SER A 678 -19.64 21.02 10.75
CA SER A 678 -18.86 22.21 10.35
C SER A 678 -18.08 21.96 9.04
N PRO A 679 -18.77 21.64 7.92
CA PRO A 679 -18.10 21.33 6.68
C PRO A 679 -17.28 22.53 6.21
N TYR A 680 -16.07 22.26 5.73
CA TYR A 680 -15.12 23.23 5.21
C TYR A 680 -14.57 22.76 3.87
N LEU A 681 -14.54 23.64 2.88
CA LEU A 681 -13.91 23.38 1.59
C LEU A 681 -12.79 24.41 1.36
N PRO A 682 -11.55 23.97 1.06
CA PRO A 682 -10.48 24.89 0.70
C PRO A 682 -10.77 25.60 -0.63
N GLN A 683 -10.06 26.69 -0.90
CA GLN A 683 -10.34 27.55 -2.05
C GLN A 683 -10.24 26.83 -3.40
N PHE A 684 -9.38 25.84 -3.51
CA PHE A 684 -9.19 25.04 -4.74
C PHE A 684 -10.29 24.00 -4.95
N LEU A 685 -11.18 23.76 -3.98
CA LEU A 685 -12.35 22.88 -4.06
C LEU A 685 -13.63 23.69 -3.85
N PRO A 686 -14.09 24.49 -4.84
CA PRO A 686 -15.31 25.27 -4.69
C PRO A 686 -16.57 24.41 -4.63
N GLU A 687 -16.54 23.21 -5.21
CA GLU A 687 -17.65 22.27 -5.24
C GLU A 687 -17.15 20.83 -5.15
N VAL A 688 -17.87 20.00 -4.40
CA VAL A 688 -17.67 18.55 -4.30
C VAL A 688 -19.02 17.86 -4.48
N GLN A 689 -19.11 16.91 -5.38
CA GLN A 689 -20.26 16.05 -5.60
C GLN A 689 -19.93 14.63 -5.13
N ILE A 690 -20.83 14.02 -4.36
CA ILE A 690 -20.74 12.63 -3.93
C ILE A 690 -22.02 11.93 -4.37
N ASN A 691 -21.93 11.08 -5.38
CA ASN A 691 -23.06 10.35 -5.95
C ASN A 691 -23.09 8.92 -5.42
N ARG A 692 -24.28 8.36 -5.29
CA ARG A 692 -24.52 6.97 -4.87
C ARG A 692 -23.94 6.64 -3.47
N LEU A 693 -23.81 7.62 -2.59
CA LEU A 693 -23.36 7.37 -1.22
C LEU A 693 -24.34 6.46 -0.50
N ARG A 694 -23.91 5.26 -0.14
CA ARG A 694 -24.77 4.25 0.51
C ARG A 694 -24.90 4.47 2.00
N VAL A 695 -26.15 4.31 2.49
CA VAL A 695 -26.51 4.35 3.91
C VAL A 695 -27.57 3.28 4.13
N GLY A 696 -27.21 2.19 4.78
CA GLY A 696 -28.05 1.00 4.91
C GLY A 696 -28.50 0.47 3.56
N ARG A 697 -29.81 0.38 3.38
CA ARG A 697 -30.45 -0.01 2.11
C ARG A 697 -30.72 1.16 1.17
N GLY A 698 -30.46 2.38 1.61
CA GLY A 698 -30.65 3.60 0.85
C GLY A 698 -29.38 4.12 0.20
N SER A 699 -29.52 5.19 -0.58
CA SER A 699 -28.42 5.98 -1.11
C SER A 699 -28.81 7.44 -1.30
N VAL A 700 -27.80 8.31 -1.33
CA VAL A 700 -28.00 9.75 -1.54
C VAL A 700 -26.94 10.29 -2.49
N ASP A 701 -27.36 11.23 -3.37
CA ASP A 701 -26.50 12.05 -4.20
C ASP A 701 -26.46 13.45 -3.60
N LEU A 702 -25.27 13.98 -3.37
CA LEU A 702 -25.03 15.23 -2.65
C LEU A 702 -24.15 16.16 -3.47
N THR A 703 -24.42 17.45 -3.36
CA THR A 703 -23.54 18.53 -3.83
C THR A 703 -23.19 19.42 -2.65
N LEU A 704 -21.91 19.63 -2.41
CA LEU A 704 -21.39 20.54 -1.41
C LEU A 704 -20.76 21.73 -2.11
N THR A 705 -21.26 22.94 -1.85
CA THR A 705 -20.79 24.18 -2.49
C THR A 705 -20.21 25.13 -1.45
N ARG A 706 -18.98 25.61 -1.72
CA ARG A 706 -18.29 26.58 -0.88
C ARG A 706 -18.86 27.97 -1.09
N HIS A 707 -19.23 28.63 0.01
CA HIS A 707 -19.54 30.06 0.07
C HIS A 707 -18.45 30.82 0.85
N GLU A 708 -18.58 32.13 0.96
CA GLU A 708 -17.58 32.97 1.65
C GLU A 708 -17.39 32.57 3.12
N THR A 709 -18.43 32.20 3.81
CA THR A 709 -18.44 31.95 5.26
C THR A 709 -18.75 30.51 5.63
N ASP A 710 -19.38 29.74 4.74
CA ASP A 710 -19.82 28.36 5.03
C ASP A 710 -19.82 27.47 3.78
N VAL A 711 -20.28 26.24 3.95
CA VAL A 711 -20.51 25.27 2.89
C VAL A 711 -21.98 24.88 2.89
N ALA A 712 -22.66 25.05 1.75
CA ALA A 712 -24.00 24.52 1.54
C ALA A 712 -23.91 23.03 1.21
N VAL A 713 -24.88 22.26 1.68
CA VAL A 713 -25.03 20.83 1.39
C VAL A 713 -26.41 20.62 0.79
N ASP A 714 -26.45 20.30 -0.49
CA ASP A 714 -27.67 20.05 -1.24
C ASP A 714 -27.86 18.55 -1.51
N VAL A 715 -29.09 18.07 -1.23
CA VAL A 715 -29.50 16.71 -1.54
C VAL A 715 -30.09 16.69 -2.95
N VAL A 716 -29.29 16.23 -3.93
CA VAL A 716 -29.69 16.19 -5.35
C VAL A 716 -30.69 15.05 -5.60
N ARG A 717 -30.41 13.88 -5.00
CA ARG A 717 -31.25 12.69 -5.16
C ARG A 717 -31.21 11.85 -3.90
N ARG A 718 -32.34 11.24 -3.55
CA ARG A 718 -32.46 10.32 -2.43
C ARG A 718 -33.19 9.05 -2.88
N LYS A 719 -32.68 7.89 -2.48
CA LYS A 719 -33.28 6.58 -2.69
C LYS A 719 -33.35 5.84 -1.35
N GLY A 720 -34.56 5.46 -0.93
CA GLY A 720 -34.79 4.85 0.39
C GLY A 720 -34.79 5.87 1.53
N GLU A 721 -34.74 5.38 2.77
CA GLU A 721 -34.71 6.21 3.98
C GLU A 721 -33.28 6.64 4.28
N VAL A 722 -32.95 7.89 4.03
CA VAL A 722 -31.67 8.49 4.37
C VAL A 722 -31.89 9.91 4.88
N ASN A 723 -31.41 10.23 6.06
CA ASN A 723 -31.43 11.57 6.64
C ASN A 723 -30.07 12.25 6.43
N VAL A 724 -30.10 13.51 5.98
CA VAL A 724 -28.88 14.31 5.84
C VAL A 724 -28.96 15.45 6.87
N LEU A 725 -27.99 15.49 7.76
CA LEU A 725 -27.87 16.44 8.83
C LEU A 725 -26.63 17.33 8.64
N VAL A 726 -26.82 18.65 8.72
CA VAL A 726 -25.73 19.61 8.70
C VAL A 726 -25.66 20.30 10.05
N LEU A 727 -24.59 20.07 10.79
CA LEU A 727 -24.32 20.67 12.09
C LEU A 727 -23.24 21.75 11.91
N LYS A 728 -23.62 23.01 12.17
CA LYS A 728 -22.70 24.17 12.03
C LYS A 728 -22.01 24.48 13.35
#